data_032af08df37428794f52537922d63ddb
#
_entry.id   032af08df37428794f52537922d63ddb
#
_cell.length_a   1.000
_cell.length_b   1.000
_cell.length_c   1.000
_cell.angle_alpha   90.00
_cell.angle_beta   90.00
_cell.angle_gamma   90.00
#
_symmetry.space_group_name_H-M   'P 1'
#
loop_
_entity.id
_entity.type
_entity.pdbx_description
1 polymer ?
#
loop_
_entity_poly.entity_id
_entity_poly.type
_entity_poly.pdbx_seq_one_letter_code
_entity_poly.pdbx_strand_id
1 'polypeptide(L)'
;MRKRQLAATVLLVLSLLLVFTACESTTLPLDEDVLALLLDNACADYDVVVIGGEPEGVAAAIAAARSGQRTLLLVAEPALGGLFTFGMLNFLDLSYAPGGGLANTGIFLEFYRRVGNSDAFDVEQAKQVFADMVAAEELLTVKFGRTLLRTVTDASGYKILAVQMQSQQAEEIYLTPMLIDATADADVAAASGVSSTYMREDYGDHDAGMAVTLVLPFKNVNWASLQAAAASGRWGYANSHSKAAWGFSRVASAYKPHNEGARMRGLNIGRQADGTVLINALQIFGVDPLDADSRQAGIELGKAEAEHVLAWFRENMGGFEQAELGEFPTSLYIRESRHIIGEYILTVHDVLENRMFPDAIAFGSYPIDVQASSPVELGFVVGAPNLYSIPLRSLIPLQHENLLVAGKAASFTSLAAGSARVVPIGMSTGQAAGVAASVALREGVSLQACNEAEYYQAVQAELKQQGVRFFSGDYGSAYPEHPHTPALKRMVELGLAAGGYSNQFPLASTLRERDFVGVVATGIQRILPRPNTAQASDEEGGQAATSDEAIGEHMRALQEERARIKQIASRVYAAGFNIRTLEWSRATELLTFLFRELGKPELSEWLYEKTEDQVGHPTRGQAYSLLVEVFERLQE
;
A
#
# COMPACT_ATOMS: atom_id res chain seq x y z
N MET A 1 -5.18 35.65 39.50
CA MET A 1 -4.66 36.47 38.40
C MET A 1 -3.59 35.76 37.57
N ARG A 2 -2.59 35.08 38.18
CA ARG A 2 -1.53 34.35 37.42
C ARG A 2 -2.05 33.23 36.50
N LYS A 3 -3.03 32.41 36.91
CA LYS A 3 -3.59 31.33 36.08
C LYS A 3 -4.34 31.84 34.83
N ARG A 4 -4.98 33.00 34.88
CA ARG A 4 -5.67 33.60 33.73
C ARG A 4 -4.70 34.28 32.75
N GLN A 5 -3.57 34.77 33.21
CA GLN A 5 -2.52 35.32 32.35
C GLN A 5 -1.75 34.18 31.63
N LEU A 6 -1.50 33.05 32.32
CA LEU A 6 -0.85 31.90 31.72
C LEU A 6 -1.74 31.27 30.62
N ALA A 7 -3.05 31.12 30.88
CA ALA A 7 -4.00 30.64 29.88
C ALA A 7 -4.10 31.56 28.63
N ALA A 8 -4.03 32.90 28.85
CA ALA A 8 -4.02 33.85 27.76
C ALA A 8 -2.71 33.81 26.94
N THR A 9 -1.57 33.56 27.62
CA THR A 9 -0.27 33.40 26.94
C THR A 9 -0.19 32.08 26.16
N VAL A 10 -0.74 31.00 26.70
CA VAL A 10 -0.83 29.70 26.01
C VAL A 10 -1.76 29.79 24.78
N LEU A 11 -2.90 30.49 24.89
CA LEU A 11 -3.78 30.76 23.74
C LEU A 11 -3.11 31.68 22.70
N LEU A 12 -2.27 32.63 23.12
CA LEU A 12 -1.54 33.52 22.21
C LEU A 12 -0.38 32.77 21.51
N VAL A 13 0.31 31.87 22.19
CA VAL A 13 1.35 31.03 21.60
C VAL A 13 0.73 30.01 20.64
N LEU A 14 -0.42 29.41 21.01
CA LEU A 14 -1.19 28.53 20.11
C LEU A 14 -1.76 29.28 18.90
N SER A 15 -2.19 30.54 19.05
CA SER A 15 -2.66 31.34 17.91
C SER A 15 -1.54 31.87 17.01
N LEU A 16 -0.33 32.10 17.55
CA LEU A 16 0.85 32.44 16.75
C LEU A 16 1.43 31.23 15.99
N LEU A 17 1.29 30.03 16.52
CA LEU A 17 1.63 28.78 15.81
C LEU A 17 0.65 28.43 14.68
N LEU A 18 -0.58 28.95 14.72
CA LEU A 18 -1.60 28.77 13.68
C LEU A 18 -1.40 29.65 12.43
N VAL A 19 -0.45 30.60 12.44
CA VAL A 19 -0.18 31.51 11.29
C VAL A 19 0.98 31.00 10.41
N PHE A 20 1.69 29.95 10.85
CA PHE A 20 2.74 29.31 10.06
C PHE A 20 2.37 27.87 9.73
N THR A 21 1.43 27.65 8.84
CA THR A 21 1.21 26.31 8.29
C THR A 21 0.90 26.35 6.81
N ALA A 22 1.91 26.10 6.05
CA ALA A 22 1.83 25.20 4.91
C ALA A 22 3.10 24.34 4.98
N CYS A 23 2.91 23.03 5.25
CA CYS A 23 3.88 21.96 5.04
C CYS A 23 5.20 22.05 5.84
N GLU A 24 5.19 21.45 7.07
CA GLU A 24 6.33 20.68 7.59
C GLU A 24 5.93 20.09 8.95
N SER A 25 6.03 18.76 9.10
CA SER A 25 5.87 18.06 10.37
C SER A 25 7.12 18.32 11.24
N THR A 26 7.16 19.45 11.94
CA THR A 26 8.19 19.72 12.94
C THR A 26 7.69 19.25 14.29
N THR A 27 8.18 18.09 14.74
CA THR A 27 8.18 17.71 16.16
C THR A 27 9.16 18.65 16.89
N LEU A 28 8.71 19.85 17.25
CA LEU A 28 9.45 20.67 18.20
C LEU A 28 9.23 20.07 19.59
N PRO A 29 10.30 19.79 20.37
CA PRO A 29 10.13 19.40 21.76
C PRO A 29 9.34 20.52 22.46
N LEU A 30 8.21 20.18 23.04
CA LEU A 30 7.41 21.11 23.81
C LEU A 30 8.20 21.52 25.06
N ASP A 31 8.10 22.80 25.43
CA ASP A 31 8.57 23.28 26.73
C ASP A 31 7.98 22.39 27.83
N GLU A 32 8.78 21.98 28.82
CA GLU A 32 8.37 21.08 29.91
C GLU A 32 7.11 21.56 30.62
N ASP A 33 6.95 22.89 30.82
CA ASP A 33 5.76 23.46 31.44
C ASP A 33 4.51 23.33 30.54
N VAL A 34 4.66 23.43 29.22
CA VAL A 34 3.58 23.24 28.26
C VAL A 34 3.21 21.77 28.18
N LEU A 35 4.19 20.88 28.15
CA LEU A 35 3.97 19.43 28.18
C LEU A 35 3.22 19.00 29.45
N ALA A 36 3.65 19.44 30.63
CA ALA A 36 2.97 19.16 31.90
C ALA A 36 1.51 19.64 31.88
N LEU A 37 1.25 20.86 31.37
CA LEU A 37 -0.11 21.39 31.26
C LEU A 37 -1.01 20.60 30.29
N LEU A 38 -0.45 20.11 29.21
CA LEU A 38 -1.16 19.26 28.23
C LEU A 38 -1.51 17.91 28.87
N LEU A 39 -0.57 17.29 29.55
CA LEU A 39 -0.75 15.99 30.18
C LEU A 39 -1.71 16.05 31.37
N ASP A 40 -1.73 17.15 32.14
CA ASP A 40 -2.67 17.39 33.26
C ASP A 40 -4.15 17.43 32.83
N ASN A 41 -4.42 17.75 31.55
CA ASN A 41 -5.76 17.82 30.99
C ASN A 41 -6.09 16.62 30.06
N ALA A 42 -5.19 15.66 29.95
CA ALA A 42 -5.37 14.50 29.05
C ALA A 42 -6.26 13.42 29.71
N CYS A 43 -7.04 12.74 28.89
CA CYS A 43 -7.77 11.55 29.28
C CYS A 43 -6.79 10.37 29.42
N ALA A 44 -6.71 9.78 30.62
CA ALA A 44 -5.80 8.69 30.97
C ALA A 44 -6.52 7.34 31.18
N ASP A 45 -7.75 7.19 30.67
CA ASP A 45 -8.61 6.05 31.03
C ASP A 45 -8.34 4.79 30.18
N TYR A 46 -7.42 4.86 29.22
CA TYR A 46 -7.19 3.80 28.25
C TYR A 46 -5.76 3.26 28.28
N ASP A 47 -5.62 1.96 28.05
CA ASP A 47 -4.35 1.25 28.02
C ASP A 47 -3.82 1.19 26.57
N VAL A 48 -4.73 1.04 25.60
CA VAL A 48 -4.45 1.03 24.16
C VAL A 48 -5.32 2.07 23.45
N VAL A 49 -4.70 2.91 22.63
CA VAL A 49 -5.39 3.83 21.73
C VAL A 49 -5.16 3.37 20.29
N VAL A 50 -6.24 3.22 19.55
CA VAL A 50 -6.23 2.89 18.12
C VAL A 50 -6.79 4.07 17.35
N ILE A 51 -6.08 4.53 16.31
CA ILE A 51 -6.54 5.60 15.41
C ILE A 51 -6.78 5.05 14.02
N GLY A 52 -7.99 5.24 13.51
CA GLY A 52 -8.43 4.80 12.19
C GLY A 52 -9.61 3.84 12.26
N GLY A 53 -10.69 4.18 11.55
CA GLY A 53 -11.93 3.39 11.47
C GLY A 53 -11.95 2.37 10.33
N GLU A 54 -10.80 2.13 9.67
CA GLU A 54 -10.63 1.09 8.66
C GLU A 54 -10.89 -0.32 9.26
N PRO A 55 -11.18 -1.34 8.45
CA PRO A 55 -11.37 -2.71 8.94
C PRO A 55 -10.22 -3.20 9.82
N GLU A 56 -9.00 -2.76 9.53
CA GLU A 56 -7.76 -3.05 10.27
C GLU A 56 -7.80 -2.46 11.68
N GLY A 57 -8.24 -1.21 11.82
CA GLY A 57 -8.36 -0.53 13.11
C GLY A 57 -9.46 -1.13 13.97
N VAL A 58 -10.59 -1.51 13.35
CA VAL A 58 -11.65 -2.25 14.04
C VAL A 58 -11.11 -3.59 14.57
N ALA A 59 -10.36 -4.32 13.77
CA ALA A 59 -9.76 -5.59 14.18
C ALA A 59 -8.73 -5.40 15.32
N ALA A 60 -7.91 -4.35 15.26
CA ALA A 60 -6.92 -4.02 16.29
C ALA A 60 -7.60 -3.69 17.63
N ALA A 61 -8.63 -2.84 17.59
CA ALA A 61 -9.33 -2.42 18.78
C ALA A 61 -10.08 -3.58 19.46
N ILE A 62 -10.77 -4.41 18.69
CA ILE A 62 -11.44 -5.62 19.19
C ILE A 62 -10.42 -6.58 19.82
N ALA A 63 -9.27 -6.80 19.15
CA ALA A 63 -8.25 -7.71 19.64
C ALA A 63 -7.64 -7.24 20.96
N ALA A 64 -7.33 -5.96 21.10
CA ALA A 64 -6.81 -5.38 22.35
C ALA A 64 -7.84 -5.49 23.49
N ALA A 65 -9.11 -5.20 23.23
CA ALA A 65 -10.19 -5.34 24.21
C ALA A 65 -10.36 -6.81 24.66
N ARG A 66 -10.35 -7.77 23.72
CA ARG A 66 -10.40 -9.20 24.02
C ARG A 66 -9.18 -9.70 24.79
N SER A 67 -8.06 -9.01 24.68
CA SER A 67 -6.84 -9.24 25.47
C SER A 67 -6.87 -8.60 26.87
N GLY A 68 -8.00 -7.99 27.25
CA GLY A 68 -8.23 -7.42 28.58
C GLY A 68 -7.80 -5.96 28.73
N GLN A 69 -7.49 -5.25 27.65
CA GLN A 69 -7.06 -3.85 27.69
C GLN A 69 -8.26 -2.89 27.55
N ARG A 70 -8.29 -1.83 28.35
CA ARG A 70 -9.21 -0.70 28.14
C ARG A 70 -8.80 0.01 26.86
N THR A 71 -9.58 -0.14 25.83
CA THR A 71 -9.23 0.26 24.48
C THR A 71 -10.09 1.44 24.00
N LEU A 72 -9.45 2.43 23.38
CA LEU A 72 -10.11 3.54 22.72
C LEU A 72 -9.86 3.46 21.22
N LEU A 73 -10.93 3.44 20.41
CA LEU A 73 -10.87 3.58 18.97
C LEU A 73 -11.32 4.99 18.55
N LEU A 74 -10.42 5.75 17.96
CA LEU A 74 -10.64 7.11 17.46
C LEU A 74 -10.84 7.08 15.93
N VAL A 75 -11.97 7.59 15.47
CA VAL A 75 -12.41 7.48 14.07
C VAL A 75 -12.77 8.88 13.55
N ALA A 76 -12.22 9.25 12.40
CA ALA A 76 -12.54 10.52 11.74
C ALA A 76 -13.94 10.49 11.11
N GLU A 77 -14.31 9.39 10.50
CA GLU A 77 -15.57 9.16 9.81
C GLU A 77 -16.75 8.95 10.81
N PRO A 78 -18.00 9.10 10.34
CA PRO A 78 -19.18 8.92 11.20
C PRO A 78 -19.58 7.45 11.42
N ALA A 79 -18.89 6.49 10.81
CA ALA A 79 -19.10 5.05 10.97
C ALA A 79 -17.80 4.26 10.77
N LEU A 80 -17.82 2.96 11.06
CA LEU A 80 -16.70 2.05 10.92
C LEU A 80 -16.63 1.42 9.53
N GLY A 81 -15.45 0.88 9.18
CA GLY A 81 -15.23 0.04 8.01
C GLY A 81 -14.65 0.74 6.78
N GLY A 82 -14.29 2.03 6.89
CA GLY A 82 -13.47 2.78 5.92
C GLY A 82 -13.71 2.42 4.45
N LEU A 83 -12.74 1.79 3.82
CA LEU A 83 -12.81 1.39 2.41
C LEU A 83 -14.03 0.52 2.07
N PHE A 84 -14.46 -0.38 2.96
CA PHE A 84 -15.62 -1.25 2.70
C PHE A 84 -16.94 -0.51 2.76
N THR A 85 -17.01 0.59 3.51
CA THR A 85 -18.24 1.32 3.78
C THR A 85 -18.30 2.66 3.06
N PHE A 86 -17.31 3.52 3.20
CA PHE A 86 -17.22 4.83 2.55
C PHE A 86 -16.64 4.76 1.14
N GLY A 87 -15.71 3.83 0.91
CA GLY A 87 -15.18 3.52 -0.43
C GLY A 87 -16.06 2.57 -1.23
N MET A 88 -17.08 1.97 -0.59
CA MET A 88 -18.02 1.01 -1.19
C MET A 88 -17.34 -0.17 -1.90
N LEU A 89 -16.13 -0.55 -1.48
CA LEU A 89 -15.44 -1.74 -1.99
C LEU A 89 -16.06 -2.98 -1.35
N ASN A 90 -17.02 -3.57 -2.01
CA ASN A 90 -17.76 -4.71 -1.49
C ASN A 90 -17.40 -6.06 -2.13
N PHE A 91 -16.23 -6.13 -2.75
CA PHE A 91 -15.67 -7.35 -3.33
C PHE A 91 -14.34 -7.70 -2.64
N LEU A 92 -14.25 -8.90 -2.06
CA LEU A 92 -13.12 -9.35 -1.24
C LEU A 92 -12.06 -10.06 -2.08
N ASP A 93 -10.82 -9.65 -1.91
CA ASP A 93 -9.62 -10.33 -2.40
C ASP A 93 -9.19 -11.38 -1.35
N LEU A 94 -9.70 -12.60 -1.48
CA LEU A 94 -9.52 -13.67 -0.49
C LEU A 94 -8.20 -14.42 -0.70
N SER A 95 -7.53 -14.75 0.40
CA SER A 95 -6.37 -15.62 0.45
C SER A 95 -6.78 -17.03 0.90
N TYR A 96 -6.36 -18.05 0.15
CA TYR A 96 -6.64 -19.45 0.47
C TYR A 96 -5.36 -20.18 0.87
N ALA A 97 -5.46 -20.99 1.93
CA ALA A 97 -4.34 -21.81 2.36
C ALA A 97 -4.22 -23.08 1.51
N PRO A 98 -3.01 -23.60 1.28
CA PRO A 98 -2.81 -24.94 0.74
C PRO A 98 -3.56 -25.98 1.58
N GLY A 99 -4.28 -26.88 0.91
CA GLY A 99 -5.16 -27.84 1.58
C GLY A 99 -6.58 -27.32 1.85
N GLY A 100 -6.89 -26.08 1.49
CA GLY A 100 -8.23 -25.49 1.51
C GLY A 100 -8.55 -24.62 2.73
N GLY A 101 -9.59 -23.82 2.59
CA GLY A 101 -10.02 -22.82 3.56
C GLY A 101 -9.25 -21.51 3.47
N LEU A 102 -9.75 -20.48 4.15
CA LEU A 102 -9.15 -19.16 4.17
C LEU A 102 -7.84 -19.17 4.96
N ALA A 103 -6.84 -18.43 4.47
CA ALA A 103 -5.60 -18.16 5.19
C ALA A 103 -5.83 -17.15 6.32
N ASN A 104 -6.73 -16.19 6.12
CA ASN A 104 -7.12 -15.18 7.09
C ASN A 104 -8.29 -15.66 7.93
N THR A 105 -8.08 -15.76 9.23
CA THR A 105 -9.05 -16.26 10.21
C THR A 105 -9.20 -15.27 11.38
N GLY A 106 -9.61 -15.71 12.57
CA GLY A 106 -9.80 -14.78 13.68
C GLY A 106 -10.91 -13.77 13.42
N ILE A 107 -10.65 -12.50 13.69
CA ILE A 107 -11.64 -11.40 13.58
C ILE A 107 -12.09 -11.21 12.13
N PHE A 108 -11.19 -11.35 11.13
CA PHE A 108 -11.63 -11.32 9.73
C PHE A 108 -12.63 -12.44 9.42
N LEU A 109 -12.40 -13.67 9.86
CA LEU A 109 -13.33 -14.77 9.62
C LEU A 109 -14.68 -14.55 10.33
N GLU A 110 -14.67 -13.91 11.49
CA GLU A 110 -15.89 -13.50 12.18
C GLU A 110 -16.69 -12.52 11.35
N PHE A 111 -16.07 -11.44 10.86
CA PHE A 111 -16.67 -10.49 9.94
C PHE A 111 -17.20 -11.18 8.68
N TYR A 112 -16.36 -11.99 8.01
CA TYR A 112 -16.70 -12.70 6.79
C TYR A 112 -17.95 -13.58 6.94
N ARG A 113 -18.08 -14.27 8.07
CA ARG A 113 -19.26 -15.08 8.38
C ARG A 113 -20.50 -14.23 8.58
N ARG A 114 -20.38 -13.11 9.27
CA ARG A 114 -21.50 -12.20 9.57
C ARG A 114 -22.02 -11.48 8.33
N VAL A 115 -21.16 -11.19 7.34
CA VAL A 115 -21.58 -10.61 6.05
C VAL A 115 -22.01 -11.65 5.02
N GLY A 116 -22.05 -12.95 5.38
CA GLY A 116 -22.71 -14.00 4.60
C GLY A 116 -21.79 -14.96 3.84
N ASN A 117 -20.54 -15.16 4.25
CA ASN A 117 -19.57 -16.12 3.70
C ASN A 117 -19.43 -16.06 2.17
N SER A 118 -19.30 -14.86 1.61
CA SER A 118 -19.17 -14.64 0.17
C SER A 118 -18.04 -13.67 -0.12
N ASP A 119 -17.46 -13.75 -1.30
CA ASP A 119 -16.50 -12.77 -1.83
C ASP A 119 -17.13 -11.40 -2.14
N ALA A 120 -18.46 -11.28 -2.07
CA ALA A 120 -19.16 -10.00 -2.12
C ALA A 120 -20.21 -9.90 -1.01
N PHE A 121 -20.36 -8.70 -0.46
CA PHE A 121 -21.25 -8.41 0.66
C PHE A 121 -22.04 -7.12 0.43
N ASP A 122 -23.06 -6.91 1.26
CA ASP A 122 -23.83 -5.67 1.31
C ASP A 122 -23.14 -4.65 2.21
N VAL A 123 -22.97 -3.41 1.71
CA VAL A 123 -22.22 -2.34 2.42
C VAL A 123 -22.93 -1.92 3.70
N GLU A 124 -24.26 -1.80 3.69
CA GLU A 124 -25.01 -1.41 4.90
C GLU A 124 -24.98 -2.54 5.94
N GLN A 125 -25.03 -3.81 5.48
CA GLN A 125 -24.82 -4.95 6.38
C GLN A 125 -23.42 -4.92 6.98
N ALA A 126 -22.38 -4.57 6.21
CA ALA A 126 -21.03 -4.48 6.73
C ALA A 126 -20.87 -3.38 7.80
N LYS A 127 -21.48 -2.21 7.60
CA LYS A 127 -21.53 -1.14 8.63
C LYS A 127 -22.14 -1.64 9.93
N GLN A 128 -23.29 -2.32 9.85
CA GLN A 128 -23.96 -2.87 11.03
C GLN A 128 -23.13 -3.96 11.70
N VAL A 129 -22.50 -4.84 10.92
CA VAL A 129 -21.64 -5.92 11.44
C VAL A 129 -20.45 -5.35 12.21
N PHE A 130 -19.75 -4.33 11.68
CA PHE A 130 -18.67 -3.68 12.42
C PHE A 130 -19.15 -3.03 13.71
N ALA A 131 -20.30 -2.32 13.67
CA ALA A 131 -20.88 -1.72 14.86
C ALA A 131 -21.24 -2.77 15.92
N ASP A 132 -21.87 -3.88 15.52
CA ASP A 132 -22.25 -4.98 16.43
C ASP A 132 -21.02 -5.69 17.01
N MET A 133 -19.96 -5.88 16.22
CA MET A 133 -18.72 -6.50 16.68
C MET A 133 -18.04 -5.64 17.76
N VAL A 134 -17.98 -4.33 17.56
CA VAL A 134 -17.40 -3.39 18.51
C VAL A 134 -18.28 -3.26 19.77
N ALA A 135 -19.59 -3.17 19.60
CA ALA A 135 -20.53 -3.06 20.73
C ALA A 135 -20.55 -4.30 21.63
N ALA A 136 -20.09 -5.44 21.14
CA ALA A 136 -19.98 -6.67 21.92
C ALA A 136 -18.79 -6.69 22.89
N GLU A 137 -17.84 -5.74 22.78
CA GLU A 137 -16.60 -5.70 23.58
C GLU A 137 -16.75 -4.67 24.72
N GLU A 138 -16.88 -5.13 25.95
CA GLU A 138 -17.13 -4.29 27.15
C GLU A 138 -15.98 -3.30 27.43
N LEU A 139 -14.74 -3.65 27.06
CA LEU A 139 -13.55 -2.82 27.29
C LEU A 139 -13.22 -1.89 26.11
N LEU A 140 -14.06 -1.84 25.08
CA LEU A 140 -13.84 -1.02 23.89
C LEU A 140 -14.76 0.20 23.88
N THR A 141 -14.15 1.38 23.81
CA THR A 141 -14.86 2.65 23.58
C THR A 141 -14.55 3.16 22.17
N VAL A 142 -15.56 3.63 21.43
CA VAL A 142 -15.39 4.27 20.14
C VAL A 142 -15.80 5.73 20.20
N LYS A 143 -14.98 6.61 19.61
CA LYS A 143 -15.31 8.03 19.42
C LYS A 143 -15.20 8.41 17.95
N PHE A 144 -16.32 8.79 17.36
CA PHE A 144 -16.40 9.24 15.97
C PHE A 144 -16.14 10.76 15.84
N GLY A 145 -15.79 11.20 14.61
CA GLY A 145 -15.52 12.60 14.29
C GLY A 145 -14.27 13.13 15.01
N ARG A 146 -13.23 12.31 15.13
CA ARG A 146 -11.95 12.65 15.74
C ARG A 146 -10.84 12.61 14.72
N THR A 147 -10.37 13.79 14.33
CA THR A 147 -9.26 13.95 13.37
C THR A 147 -7.97 14.21 14.14
N LEU A 148 -6.88 13.55 13.78
CA LEU A 148 -5.56 13.75 14.39
C LEU A 148 -5.08 15.17 14.09
N LEU A 149 -4.63 15.89 15.13
CA LEU A 149 -3.92 17.16 15.01
C LEU A 149 -2.41 16.97 15.09
N ARG A 150 -1.96 16.23 16.10
CA ARG A 150 -0.55 15.92 16.33
C ARG A 150 -0.36 14.80 17.34
N THR A 151 0.85 14.29 17.41
CA THR A 151 1.35 13.43 18.48
C THR A 151 2.21 14.23 19.45
N VAL A 152 2.31 13.77 20.70
CA VAL A 152 3.16 14.35 21.74
C VAL A 152 4.11 13.27 22.19
N THR A 153 5.41 13.51 22.03
CA THR A 153 6.48 12.58 22.41
C THR A 153 7.17 13.02 23.70
N ASP A 154 7.88 12.09 24.32
CA ASP A 154 8.82 12.41 25.40
C ASP A 154 10.04 13.19 24.87
N ALA A 155 10.91 13.63 25.77
CA ALA A 155 12.10 14.41 25.42
C ALA A 155 13.10 13.62 24.54
N SER A 156 13.06 12.29 24.53
CA SER A 156 13.90 11.45 23.69
C SER A 156 13.38 11.33 22.26
N GLY A 157 12.09 11.63 22.03
CA GLY A 157 11.39 11.41 20.77
C GLY A 157 11.02 9.94 20.48
N TYR A 158 11.41 9.00 21.37
CA TYR A 158 11.17 7.56 21.14
C TYR A 158 9.83 7.05 21.68
N LYS A 159 9.21 7.77 22.59
CA LYS A 159 7.93 7.37 23.18
C LYS A 159 6.84 8.40 22.91
N ILE A 160 5.73 7.95 22.35
CA ILE A 160 4.55 8.78 22.19
C ILE A 160 3.78 8.76 23.52
N LEU A 161 3.62 9.92 24.13
CA LEU A 161 2.95 10.10 25.42
C LEU A 161 1.45 10.32 25.26
N ALA A 162 1.07 11.06 24.21
CA ALA A 162 -0.32 11.41 23.97
C ALA A 162 -0.59 11.68 22.47
N VAL A 163 -1.86 11.66 22.12
CA VAL A 163 -2.38 12.15 20.83
C VAL A 163 -3.36 13.29 21.08
N GLN A 164 -3.26 14.35 20.28
CA GLN A 164 -4.18 15.47 20.28
C GLN A 164 -5.11 15.34 19.07
N MET A 165 -6.40 15.35 19.32
CA MET A 165 -7.45 15.14 18.35
C MET A 165 -8.36 16.35 18.28
N GLN A 166 -8.84 16.67 17.07
CA GLN A 166 -9.90 17.65 16.85
C GLN A 166 -11.25 16.95 16.81
N SER A 167 -12.18 17.39 17.65
CA SER A 167 -13.62 17.09 17.52
C SER A 167 -14.37 18.33 16.97
N GLN A 168 -15.64 18.18 16.67
CA GLN A 168 -16.48 19.33 16.27
C GLN A 168 -16.59 20.40 17.36
N GLN A 169 -16.36 20.06 18.61
CA GLN A 169 -16.62 20.94 19.77
C GLN A 169 -15.35 21.46 20.41
N ALA A 170 -14.26 20.67 20.43
CA ALA A 170 -13.03 21.00 21.13
C ALA A 170 -11.86 20.12 20.68
N GLU A 171 -10.66 20.56 21.02
CA GLU A 171 -9.46 19.71 21.02
C GLU A 171 -9.49 18.78 22.23
N GLU A 172 -9.17 17.51 22.01
CA GLU A 172 -9.16 16.47 23.04
C GLU A 172 -7.76 15.83 23.05
N ILE A 173 -7.22 15.55 24.24
CA ILE A 173 -5.90 14.93 24.43
C ILE A 173 -6.11 13.57 25.11
N TYR A 174 -5.51 12.52 24.53
CA TYR A 174 -5.56 11.17 25.06
C TYR A 174 -4.16 10.68 25.36
N LEU A 175 -3.90 10.28 26.61
CA LEU A 175 -2.68 9.55 26.96
C LEU A 175 -2.72 8.18 26.31
N THR A 176 -1.56 7.74 25.83
CA THR A 176 -1.46 6.47 25.10
C THR A 176 -0.24 5.66 25.55
N PRO A 177 -0.40 4.76 26.54
CA PRO A 177 0.66 3.80 26.86
C PRO A 177 1.08 2.96 25.64
N MET A 178 0.11 2.51 24.83
CA MET A 178 0.32 1.86 23.53
C MET A 178 -0.58 2.48 22.48
N LEU A 179 -0.01 2.78 21.32
CA LEU A 179 -0.67 3.42 20.19
C LEU A 179 -0.64 2.52 18.97
N ILE A 180 -1.78 2.38 18.30
CA ILE A 180 -1.89 1.65 17.05
C ILE A 180 -2.37 2.62 15.96
N ASP A 181 -1.52 2.86 14.96
CA ASP A 181 -1.90 3.55 13.74
C ASP A 181 -2.55 2.54 12.78
N ALA A 182 -3.83 2.68 12.59
CA ALA A 182 -4.61 1.96 11.60
C ALA A 182 -5.33 2.94 10.66
N THR A 183 -4.76 4.14 10.49
CA THR A 183 -5.19 5.07 9.45
C THR A 183 -4.84 4.52 8.07
N ALA A 184 -5.56 4.93 7.05
CA ALA A 184 -5.35 4.42 5.70
C ALA A 184 -3.92 4.71 5.17
N ASP A 185 -3.29 5.79 5.64
CA ASP A 185 -2.06 6.33 5.06
C ASP A 185 -0.92 6.53 6.08
N ALA A 186 -0.95 5.84 7.24
CA ALA A 186 0.00 5.96 8.35
C ALA A 186 0.16 7.41 8.85
N ASP A 187 -0.97 8.09 9.07
CA ASP A 187 -0.96 9.51 9.42
C ASP A 187 -0.41 9.76 10.83
N VAL A 188 -0.65 8.84 11.77
CA VAL A 188 -0.08 8.91 13.12
C VAL A 188 1.43 8.71 13.08
N ALA A 189 1.90 7.71 12.35
CA ALA A 189 3.32 7.44 12.18
C ALA A 189 4.03 8.64 11.53
N ALA A 190 3.45 9.21 10.48
CA ALA A 190 3.97 10.41 9.82
C ALA A 190 4.01 11.61 10.79
N ALA A 191 2.94 11.86 11.53
CA ALA A 191 2.88 12.94 12.54
C ALA A 191 3.87 12.74 13.69
N SER A 192 4.34 11.52 13.91
CA SER A 192 5.35 11.15 14.91
C SER A 192 6.79 11.14 14.35
N GLY A 193 6.99 11.48 13.07
CA GLY A 193 8.32 11.48 12.46
C GLY A 193 8.86 10.10 12.07
N VAL A 194 7.99 9.09 11.95
CA VAL A 194 8.39 7.76 11.46
C VAL A 194 8.82 7.85 10.00
N SER A 195 9.99 7.30 9.69
CA SER A 195 10.47 7.20 8.32
C SER A 195 9.59 6.28 7.49
N SER A 196 9.31 6.67 6.26
CA SER A 196 8.50 5.90 5.32
C SER A 196 9.00 6.06 3.89
N THR A 197 8.72 5.08 3.05
CA THR A 197 8.76 5.25 1.59
C THR A 197 7.38 5.68 1.10
N TYR A 198 7.36 6.43 0.00
CA TYR A 198 6.13 6.91 -0.62
C TYR A 198 5.89 6.18 -1.93
N MET A 199 4.72 5.53 -2.05
CA MET A 199 4.37 4.77 -3.26
C MET A 199 5.50 3.80 -3.68
N ARG A 200 6.01 3.94 -4.90
CA ARG A 200 6.97 3.05 -5.56
C ARG A 200 8.42 3.52 -5.50
N GLU A 201 8.72 4.48 -4.64
CA GLU A 201 10.09 5.02 -4.57
C GLU A 201 11.12 4.00 -4.08
N ASP A 202 10.70 2.97 -3.36
CA ASP A 202 11.54 1.88 -2.88
C ASP A 202 12.22 1.08 -4.01
N TYR A 203 11.61 1.06 -5.20
CA TYR A 203 12.25 0.49 -6.39
C TYR A 203 12.53 1.53 -7.49
N GLY A 204 12.56 2.80 -7.13
CA GLY A 204 13.02 3.90 -7.98
C GLY A 204 11.97 4.45 -8.97
N ASP A 205 10.69 4.17 -8.79
CA ASP A 205 9.60 4.78 -9.56
C ASP A 205 8.97 5.91 -8.72
N HIS A 206 9.47 7.13 -8.90
CA HIS A 206 9.09 8.29 -8.09
C HIS A 206 7.94 9.11 -8.68
N ASP A 207 7.46 8.76 -9.86
CA ASP A 207 6.59 9.66 -10.62
C ASP A 207 5.11 9.41 -10.42
N ALA A 208 4.72 8.18 -10.10
CA ALA A 208 3.31 7.83 -9.96
C ALA A 208 3.09 6.55 -9.15
N GLY A 209 2.12 6.59 -8.26
CA GLY A 209 1.61 5.40 -7.58
C GLY A 209 0.61 4.61 -8.41
N MET A 210 0.08 3.55 -7.84
CA MET A 210 -1.00 2.78 -8.44
C MET A 210 -2.24 3.64 -8.64
N ALA A 211 -2.90 3.49 -9.78
CA ALA A 211 -4.19 4.13 -10.05
C ALA A 211 -5.15 3.94 -8.87
N VAL A 212 -5.82 4.99 -8.48
CA VAL A 212 -6.93 4.93 -7.53
C VAL A 212 -8.21 4.52 -8.26
N THR A 213 -9.25 4.16 -7.53
CA THR A 213 -10.55 3.78 -8.11
C THR A 213 -11.69 4.51 -7.42
N LEU A 214 -12.60 5.10 -8.18
CA LEU A 214 -13.94 5.40 -7.70
C LEU A 214 -14.83 4.19 -8.00
N VAL A 215 -15.40 3.57 -6.98
CA VAL A 215 -16.36 2.48 -7.15
C VAL A 215 -17.65 3.05 -7.75
N LEU A 216 -18.15 2.45 -8.83
CA LEU A 216 -19.31 2.94 -9.56
C LEU A 216 -20.58 2.24 -9.10
N PRO A 217 -21.57 2.95 -8.54
CA PRO A 217 -22.84 2.40 -8.13
C PRO A 217 -23.88 2.48 -9.27
N PHE A 218 -24.54 1.36 -9.56
CA PHE A 218 -25.63 1.30 -10.54
C PHE A 218 -26.87 0.65 -9.96
N LYS A 219 -28.01 1.34 -10.08
CA LYS A 219 -29.36 0.86 -9.77
C LYS A 219 -30.01 0.28 -11.01
N ASN A 220 -31.11 -0.45 -10.82
CA ASN A 220 -31.96 -0.99 -11.90
C ASN A 220 -31.22 -1.93 -12.86
N VAL A 221 -30.17 -2.63 -12.37
CA VAL A 221 -29.42 -3.62 -13.15
C VAL A 221 -30.15 -4.96 -13.13
N ASN A 222 -30.45 -5.53 -14.30
CA ASN A 222 -31.01 -6.87 -14.40
C ASN A 222 -29.91 -7.91 -14.18
N TRP A 223 -29.86 -8.49 -12.98
CA TRP A 223 -28.82 -9.42 -12.58
C TRP A 223 -28.77 -10.69 -13.45
N ALA A 224 -29.92 -11.24 -13.83
CA ALA A 224 -29.98 -12.44 -14.67
C ALA A 224 -29.39 -12.19 -16.08
N SER A 225 -29.67 -11.02 -16.66
CA SER A 225 -29.11 -10.61 -17.95
C SER A 225 -27.58 -10.36 -17.85
N LEU A 226 -27.11 -9.77 -16.73
CA LEU A 226 -25.68 -9.61 -16.47
C LEU A 226 -24.96 -10.97 -16.33
N GLN A 227 -25.55 -11.93 -15.62
CA GLN A 227 -25.01 -13.31 -15.55
C GLN A 227 -24.96 -13.97 -16.93
N ALA A 228 -25.99 -13.79 -17.76
CA ALA A 228 -25.98 -14.28 -19.13
C ALA A 228 -24.89 -13.60 -19.98
N ALA A 229 -24.66 -12.29 -19.79
CA ALA A 229 -23.58 -11.57 -20.45
C ALA A 229 -22.20 -12.10 -20.02
N ALA A 230 -21.99 -12.42 -18.73
CA ALA A 230 -20.77 -13.05 -18.24
C ALA A 230 -20.54 -14.43 -18.91
N ALA A 231 -21.56 -15.26 -18.96
CA ALA A 231 -21.50 -16.61 -19.55
C ALA A 231 -21.33 -16.59 -21.08
N SER A 232 -21.66 -15.50 -21.76
CA SER A 232 -21.64 -15.41 -23.23
C SER A 232 -20.25 -15.47 -23.87
N GLY A 233 -19.18 -15.21 -23.11
CA GLY A 233 -17.81 -15.07 -23.61
C GLY A 233 -17.56 -13.83 -24.48
N ARG A 234 -18.58 -13.03 -24.81
CA ARG A 234 -18.45 -11.80 -25.61
C ARG A 234 -17.42 -10.83 -25.02
N TRP A 235 -17.44 -10.70 -23.69
CA TRP A 235 -16.60 -9.76 -22.95
C TRP A 235 -15.29 -10.37 -22.43
N GLY A 236 -14.84 -11.48 -23.05
CA GLY A 236 -13.65 -12.23 -22.63
C GLY A 236 -13.97 -13.16 -21.46
N TYR A 237 -12.92 -13.50 -20.68
CA TYR A 237 -13.13 -14.27 -19.47
C TYR A 237 -14.02 -13.48 -18.48
N ALA A 238 -15.10 -14.08 -18.06
CA ALA A 238 -15.98 -13.57 -17.02
C ALA A 238 -16.67 -14.73 -16.28
N ASN A 239 -17.01 -14.52 -15.02
CA ASN A 239 -17.74 -15.47 -14.20
C ASN A 239 -18.71 -14.73 -13.27
N SER A 240 -19.68 -15.46 -12.69
CA SER A 240 -20.67 -14.86 -11.81
C SER A 240 -21.34 -15.88 -10.91
N HIS A 241 -21.86 -15.42 -9.78
CA HIS A 241 -22.80 -16.15 -8.92
C HIS A 241 -23.90 -15.20 -8.40
N SER A 242 -24.66 -15.58 -7.39
CA SER A 242 -25.82 -14.80 -6.92
C SER A 242 -25.49 -13.40 -6.37
N LYS A 243 -24.26 -13.19 -5.86
CA LYS A 243 -23.83 -11.95 -5.20
C LYS A 243 -22.73 -11.19 -5.95
N ALA A 244 -22.00 -11.85 -6.87
CA ALA A 244 -20.87 -11.24 -7.57
C ALA A 244 -20.80 -11.63 -9.05
N ALA A 245 -20.15 -10.78 -9.84
CA ALA A 245 -19.69 -11.06 -11.20
C ALA A 245 -18.33 -10.39 -11.42
N TRP A 246 -17.40 -11.06 -12.13
CA TRP A 246 -16.04 -10.55 -12.30
C TRP A 246 -15.42 -10.96 -13.63
N GLY A 247 -14.30 -10.31 -13.97
CA GLY A 247 -13.59 -10.52 -15.22
C GLY A 247 -13.97 -9.50 -16.27
N PHE A 248 -14.75 -9.87 -17.29
CA PHE A 248 -15.14 -9.00 -18.41
C PHE A 248 -13.92 -8.32 -19.05
N SER A 249 -12.86 -9.10 -19.27
CA SER A 249 -11.53 -8.59 -19.60
C SER A 249 -11.46 -7.72 -20.87
N ARG A 250 -12.40 -7.89 -21.80
CA ARG A 250 -12.49 -7.10 -23.04
C ARG A 250 -13.14 -5.73 -22.85
N VAL A 251 -13.80 -5.47 -21.74
CA VAL A 251 -14.39 -4.14 -21.45
C VAL A 251 -13.30 -3.07 -21.43
N ALA A 252 -12.13 -3.38 -20.83
CA ALA A 252 -10.99 -2.47 -20.79
C ALA A 252 -10.53 -1.96 -22.17
N SER A 253 -10.66 -2.76 -23.23
CA SER A 253 -10.30 -2.35 -24.60
C SER A 253 -11.48 -1.78 -25.40
N ALA A 254 -12.71 -2.13 -25.03
CA ALA A 254 -13.92 -1.73 -25.74
C ALA A 254 -14.41 -0.34 -25.32
N TYR A 255 -14.38 -0.04 -24.03
CA TYR A 255 -14.70 1.28 -23.51
C TYR A 255 -13.58 2.28 -23.79
N LYS A 256 -13.92 3.48 -24.24
CA LYS A 256 -12.99 4.59 -24.44
C LYS A 256 -13.36 5.71 -23.49
N PRO A 257 -12.49 6.03 -22.50
CA PRO A 257 -12.74 7.11 -21.56
C PRO A 257 -12.87 8.46 -22.26
N HIS A 258 -13.67 9.35 -21.71
CA HIS A 258 -13.77 10.75 -22.12
C HIS A 258 -12.67 11.59 -21.49
N ASN A 259 -12.28 11.22 -20.26
CA ASN A 259 -11.18 11.87 -19.53
C ASN A 259 -9.88 11.12 -19.76
N GLU A 260 -8.82 11.84 -20.17
CA GLU A 260 -7.47 11.27 -20.39
C GLU A 260 -6.86 10.71 -19.09
N GLY A 261 -7.28 11.22 -17.91
CA GLY A 261 -6.87 10.74 -16.59
C GLY A 261 -7.63 9.49 -16.11
N ALA A 262 -8.49 8.89 -16.94
CA ALA A 262 -9.30 7.73 -16.58
C ALA A 262 -9.04 6.53 -17.49
N ARG A 263 -9.29 5.31 -16.97
CA ARG A 263 -9.30 4.08 -17.76
C ARG A 263 -10.21 3.03 -17.12
N MET A 264 -10.92 2.29 -17.93
CA MET A 264 -11.66 1.11 -17.47
C MET A 264 -10.77 -0.13 -17.49
N ARG A 265 -10.81 -0.96 -16.44
CA ARG A 265 -10.23 -2.31 -16.41
C ARG A 265 -11.31 -3.38 -16.48
N GLY A 266 -10.95 -4.65 -16.32
CA GLY A 266 -11.90 -5.73 -16.10
C GLY A 266 -12.76 -5.47 -14.85
N LEU A 267 -14.02 -5.88 -14.90
CA LEU A 267 -14.99 -5.52 -13.87
C LEU A 267 -14.92 -6.47 -12.68
N ASN A 268 -14.97 -5.92 -11.47
CA ASN A 268 -15.33 -6.64 -10.25
C ASN A 268 -16.64 -6.02 -9.73
N ILE A 269 -17.70 -6.80 -9.72
CA ILE A 269 -19.08 -6.36 -9.48
C ILE A 269 -19.62 -7.07 -8.25
N GLY A 270 -19.97 -6.31 -7.20
CA GLY A 270 -20.66 -6.84 -6.04
C GLY A 270 -22.10 -6.34 -6.01
N ARG A 271 -23.05 -7.26 -5.76
CA ARG A 271 -24.48 -6.96 -5.69
C ARG A 271 -24.89 -6.67 -4.25
N GLN A 272 -25.64 -5.58 -4.07
CA GLN A 272 -26.26 -5.18 -2.82
C GLN A 272 -27.63 -5.87 -2.60
N ALA A 273 -28.14 -5.83 -1.37
CA ALA A 273 -29.42 -6.43 -1.01
C ALA A 273 -30.61 -5.76 -1.72
N ASP A 274 -30.54 -4.46 -1.97
CA ASP A 274 -31.55 -3.68 -2.71
C ASP A 274 -31.48 -3.86 -4.24
N GLY A 275 -30.52 -4.66 -4.73
CA GLY A 275 -30.29 -4.92 -6.13
C GLY A 275 -29.34 -3.93 -6.82
N THR A 276 -28.87 -2.89 -6.14
CA THR A 276 -27.77 -2.03 -6.62
C THR A 276 -26.52 -2.87 -6.85
N VAL A 277 -25.75 -2.57 -7.87
CA VAL A 277 -24.44 -3.18 -8.09
C VAL A 277 -23.35 -2.14 -7.93
N LEU A 278 -22.24 -2.54 -7.31
CA LEU A 278 -21.06 -1.74 -7.10
C LEU A 278 -19.93 -2.30 -7.96
N ILE A 279 -19.31 -1.45 -8.78
CA ILE A 279 -18.29 -1.87 -9.77
C ILE A 279 -16.96 -1.23 -9.46
N ASN A 280 -15.99 -2.06 -9.04
CA ASN A 280 -14.59 -1.69 -8.91
C ASN A 280 -13.89 -1.93 -10.26
N ALA A 281 -13.79 -0.88 -11.09
CA ALA A 281 -13.17 -0.98 -12.41
C ALA A 281 -12.62 0.34 -12.97
N LEU A 282 -13.15 1.50 -12.58
CA LEU A 282 -12.71 2.79 -13.09
C LEU A 282 -11.42 3.23 -12.40
N GLN A 283 -10.30 3.11 -13.11
CA GLN A 283 -9.00 3.63 -12.69
C GLN A 283 -8.91 5.13 -12.96
N ILE A 284 -8.40 5.88 -11.98
CA ILE A 284 -8.14 7.31 -12.05
C ILE A 284 -6.65 7.50 -11.73
N PHE A 285 -5.96 8.27 -12.57
CA PHE A 285 -4.52 8.48 -12.52
C PHE A 285 -4.18 9.90 -12.08
N GLY A 286 -2.95 10.09 -11.56
CA GLY A 286 -2.45 11.40 -11.17
C GLY A 286 -3.05 11.93 -9.87
N VAL A 287 -3.65 11.07 -9.06
CA VAL A 287 -4.15 11.45 -7.73
C VAL A 287 -3.04 11.26 -6.69
N ASP A 288 -2.70 12.32 -5.99
CA ASP A 288 -1.90 12.24 -4.79
C ASP A 288 -2.79 11.78 -3.61
N PRO A 289 -2.56 10.59 -3.05
CA PRO A 289 -3.39 10.07 -1.98
C PRO A 289 -3.25 10.84 -0.66
N LEU A 290 -2.20 11.61 -0.47
CA LEU A 290 -1.96 12.41 0.74
C LEU A 290 -2.55 13.82 0.65
N ASP A 291 -2.86 14.30 -0.55
CA ASP A 291 -3.45 15.60 -0.79
C ASP A 291 -4.99 15.50 -0.85
N ALA A 292 -5.68 16.23 0.04
CA ALA A 292 -7.14 16.20 0.13
C ALA A 292 -7.82 16.80 -1.13
N ASP A 293 -7.25 17.85 -1.70
CA ASP A 293 -7.79 18.50 -2.90
C ASP A 293 -7.61 17.59 -4.12
N SER A 294 -6.47 16.91 -4.21
CA SER A 294 -6.21 15.91 -5.25
C SER A 294 -7.17 14.71 -5.16
N ARG A 295 -7.43 14.21 -3.93
CA ARG A 295 -8.45 13.16 -3.73
C ARG A 295 -9.83 13.61 -4.15
N GLN A 296 -10.23 14.83 -3.78
CA GLN A 296 -11.54 15.39 -4.17
C GLN A 296 -11.63 15.56 -5.69
N ALA A 297 -10.59 16.09 -6.33
CA ALA A 297 -10.53 16.19 -7.80
C ALA A 297 -10.67 14.82 -8.48
N GLY A 298 -10.05 13.78 -7.91
CA GLY A 298 -10.20 12.40 -8.38
C GLY A 298 -11.63 11.88 -8.27
N ILE A 299 -12.33 12.19 -7.18
CA ILE A 299 -13.76 11.84 -7.01
C ILE A 299 -14.61 12.53 -8.08
N GLU A 300 -14.42 13.82 -8.30
CA GLU A 300 -15.20 14.58 -9.29
C GLU A 300 -14.92 14.11 -10.72
N LEU A 301 -13.65 13.80 -11.06
CA LEU A 301 -13.32 13.18 -12.35
C LEU A 301 -14.04 11.84 -12.51
N GLY A 302 -14.00 10.99 -11.48
CA GLY A 302 -14.67 9.69 -11.51
C GLY A 302 -16.19 9.79 -11.67
N LYS A 303 -16.84 10.75 -11.00
CA LYS A 303 -18.29 11.03 -11.15
C LYS A 303 -18.64 11.50 -12.57
N ALA A 304 -17.83 12.42 -13.12
CA ALA A 304 -18.02 12.88 -14.49
C ALA A 304 -17.88 11.75 -15.52
N GLU A 305 -16.87 10.87 -15.33
CA GLU A 305 -16.67 9.72 -16.21
C GLU A 305 -17.78 8.66 -16.05
N ALA A 306 -18.37 8.53 -14.87
CA ALA A 306 -19.44 7.56 -14.59
C ALA A 306 -20.69 7.75 -15.47
N GLU A 307 -21.03 8.98 -15.84
CA GLU A 307 -22.13 9.28 -16.77
C GLU A 307 -21.86 8.67 -18.17
N HIS A 308 -20.62 8.75 -18.63
CA HIS A 308 -20.22 8.18 -19.91
C HIS A 308 -20.14 6.63 -19.83
N VAL A 309 -19.68 6.09 -18.70
CA VAL A 309 -19.70 4.65 -18.44
C VAL A 309 -21.15 4.13 -18.44
N LEU A 310 -22.08 4.82 -17.78
CA LEU A 310 -23.50 4.44 -17.78
C LEU A 310 -24.08 4.41 -19.19
N ALA A 311 -23.86 5.46 -19.97
CA ALA A 311 -24.34 5.53 -21.35
C ALA A 311 -23.82 4.35 -22.17
N TRP A 312 -22.52 4.07 -22.07
CA TRP A 312 -21.89 2.96 -22.77
C TRP A 312 -22.41 1.59 -22.31
N PHE A 313 -22.60 1.39 -20.99
CA PHE A 313 -23.12 0.14 -20.44
C PHE A 313 -24.54 -0.12 -20.91
N ARG A 314 -25.41 0.90 -20.95
CA ARG A 314 -26.79 0.77 -21.45
C ARG A 314 -26.85 0.24 -22.88
N GLU A 315 -25.90 0.65 -23.71
CA GLU A 315 -25.85 0.25 -25.13
C GLU A 315 -25.17 -1.10 -25.34
N ASN A 316 -24.19 -1.46 -24.50
CA ASN A 316 -23.27 -2.54 -24.79
C ASN A 316 -23.33 -3.73 -23.84
N MET A 317 -23.74 -3.53 -22.57
CA MET A 317 -23.69 -4.53 -21.52
C MET A 317 -25.09 -5.04 -21.16
N GLY A 318 -25.34 -6.34 -21.41
CA GLY A 318 -26.59 -6.97 -21.02
C GLY A 318 -26.86 -6.84 -19.52
N GLY A 319 -28.08 -6.39 -19.18
CA GLY A 319 -28.52 -6.11 -17.82
C GLY A 319 -28.44 -4.65 -17.41
N PHE A 320 -27.78 -3.79 -18.17
CA PHE A 320 -27.66 -2.36 -17.88
C PHE A 320 -28.60 -1.47 -18.68
N GLU A 321 -29.48 -2.00 -19.49
CA GLU A 321 -30.36 -1.26 -20.42
C GLU A 321 -31.22 -0.21 -19.70
N GLN A 322 -31.62 -0.47 -18.45
CA GLN A 322 -32.39 0.42 -17.61
C GLN A 322 -31.62 0.92 -16.39
N ALA A 323 -30.28 0.73 -16.39
CA ALA A 323 -29.48 1.12 -15.24
C ALA A 323 -29.47 2.63 -15.04
N GLU A 324 -29.33 3.06 -13.80
CA GLU A 324 -29.18 4.44 -13.36
C GLU A 324 -27.99 4.53 -12.39
N LEU A 325 -27.38 5.70 -12.27
CA LEU A 325 -26.36 5.93 -11.25
C LEU A 325 -26.99 5.89 -9.85
N GLY A 326 -26.29 5.24 -8.93
CA GLY A 326 -26.61 5.25 -7.51
C GLY A 326 -25.92 6.38 -6.76
N GLU A 327 -25.91 6.29 -5.45
CA GLU A 327 -25.16 7.18 -4.57
C GLU A 327 -23.67 6.82 -4.63
N PHE A 328 -22.81 7.80 -4.91
CA PHE A 328 -21.37 7.58 -5.02
C PHE A 328 -20.70 7.41 -3.66
N PRO A 329 -19.59 6.64 -3.59
CA PRO A 329 -18.74 6.61 -2.42
C PRO A 329 -18.18 8.01 -2.13
N THR A 330 -17.91 8.26 -0.85
CA THR A 330 -17.32 9.52 -0.38
C THR A 330 -15.79 9.46 -0.33
N SER A 331 -15.21 8.27 -0.55
CA SER A 331 -13.76 8.09 -0.62
C SER A 331 -13.34 7.23 -1.81
N LEU A 332 -12.11 7.46 -2.28
CA LEU A 332 -11.49 6.66 -3.32
C LEU A 332 -10.90 5.36 -2.75
N TYR A 333 -10.87 4.31 -3.54
CA TYR A 333 -10.02 3.16 -3.25
C TYR A 333 -8.57 3.50 -3.60
N ILE A 334 -7.82 3.88 -2.58
CA ILE A 334 -6.37 4.14 -2.62
C ILE A 334 -5.64 2.86 -2.25
N ARG A 335 -4.82 2.34 -3.16
CA ARG A 335 -4.12 1.06 -2.99
C ARG A 335 -2.78 1.21 -2.31
N GLU A 336 -2.18 2.38 -2.46
CA GLU A 336 -0.80 2.65 -2.07
C GLU A 336 -0.63 4.13 -1.71
N SER A 337 0.14 4.38 -0.65
CA SER A 337 0.53 5.70 -0.19
C SER A 337 1.88 5.60 0.51
N ARG A 338 1.95 5.76 1.84
CA ARG A 338 3.16 5.51 2.65
C ARG A 338 3.30 4.03 2.99
N HIS A 339 4.56 3.59 3.11
CA HIS A 339 4.96 2.35 3.76
C HIS A 339 6.03 2.69 4.79
N ILE A 340 5.77 2.43 6.08
CA ILE A 340 6.72 2.78 7.14
C ILE A 340 8.02 1.95 7.02
N ILE A 341 9.11 2.48 7.58
CA ILE A 341 10.33 1.72 7.81
C ILE A 341 10.27 1.12 9.21
N GLY A 342 10.04 -0.19 9.26
CA GLY A 342 9.94 -0.95 10.50
C GLY A 342 11.17 -1.83 10.75
N GLU A 343 11.12 -2.58 11.87
CA GLU A 343 12.15 -3.54 12.27
C GLU A 343 12.41 -4.63 11.21
N TYR A 344 11.46 -4.85 10.31
CA TYR A 344 11.59 -5.68 9.13
C TYR A 344 10.74 -5.13 7.99
N ILE A 345 11.32 -5.03 6.80
CA ILE A 345 10.59 -4.67 5.59
C ILE A 345 10.25 -5.96 4.83
N LEU A 346 8.96 -6.28 4.74
CA LEU A 346 8.51 -7.42 3.94
C LEU A 346 8.77 -7.15 2.46
N THR A 347 9.52 -8.04 1.82
CA THR A 347 9.94 -7.88 0.42
C THR A 347 9.14 -8.74 -0.55
N VAL A 348 9.19 -8.39 -1.84
CA VAL A 348 8.62 -9.20 -2.93
C VAL A 348 9.18 -10.62 -2.93
N HIS A 349 10.44 -10.79 -2.50
CA HIS A 349 11.08 -12.11 -2.42
C HIS A 349 10.51 -12.96 -1.29
N ASP A 350 10.25 -12.37 -0.12
CA ASP A 350 9.60 -13.09 0.98
C ASP A 350 8.23 -13.65 0.55
N VAL A 351 7.48 -12.84 -0.22
CA VAL A 351 6.17 -13.24 -0.75
C VAL A 351 6.31 -14.37 -1.79
N LEU A 352 7.18 -14.21 -2.79
CA LEU A 352 7.31 -15.20 -3.88
C LEU A 352 8.07 -16.47 -3.45
N GLU A 353 8.89 -16.41 -2.42
CA GLU A 353 9.54 -17.57 -1.81
C GLU A 353 8.66 -18.28 -0.76
N ASN A 354 7.46 -17.78 -0.55
CA ASN A 354 6.52 -18.34 0.44
C ASN A 354 7.15 -18.43 1.83
N ARG A 355 7.89 -17.38 2.24
CA ARG A 355 8.68 -17.39 3.46
C ARG A 355 7.81 -17.50 4.71
N MET A 356 8.19 -18.40 5.61
CA MET A 356 7.60 -18.56 6.92
C MET A 356 8.54 -18.00 7.98
N PHE A 357 8.12 -16.94 8.66
CA PHE A 357 8.89 -16.30 9.72
C PHE A 357 8.60 -16.94 11.08
N PRO A 358 9.60 -16.99 11.99
CA PRO A 358 9.38 -17.49 13.35
C PRO A 358 8.38 -16.63 14.12
N ASP A 359 8.41 -15.31 13.92
CA ASP A 359 7.52 -14.30 14.50
C ASP A 359 6.29 -14.01 13.60
N ALA A 360 5.83 -15.00 12.82
CA ALA A 360 4.66 -14.87 11.97
C ALA A 360 3.40 -14.50 12.75
N ILE A 361 2.64 -13.51 12.26
CA ILE A 361 1.40 -13.03 12.89
C ILE A 361 0.20 -13.03 11.93
N ALA A 362 0.44 -13.04 10.64
CA ALA A 362 -0.57 -13.09 9.59
C ALA A 362 -0.06 -13.89 8.40
N PHE A 363 -0.98 -14.30 7.50
CA PHE A 363 -0.66 -15.12 6.33
C PHE A 363 -1.36 -14.57 5.08
N GLY A 364 -0.71 -14.72 3.92
CA GLY A 364 -1.23 -14.29 2.63
C GLY A 364 -0.93 -15.28 1.52
N SER A 365 -1.80 -15.33 0.52
CA SER A 365 -1.61 -16.06 -0.74
C SER A 365 -2.19 -15.32 -1.93
N TYR A 366 -2.55 -14.05 -1.75
CA TYR A 366 -3.05 -13.23 -2.84
C TYR A 366 -1.93 -12.96 -3.85
N PRO A 367 -2.19 -13.02 -5.17
CA PRO A 367 -1.20 -12.67 -6.17
C PRO A 367 -0.68 -11.24 -5.98
N ILE A 368 0.59 -11.01 -6.29
CA ILE A 368 1.18 -9.67 -6.24
C ILE A 368 0.63 -8.86 -7.41
N ASP A 369 -0.50 -8.17 -7.18
CA ASP A 369 -1.22 -7.36 -8.17
C ASP A 369 -0.79 -5.90 -8.10
N VAL A 370 -0.04 -5.47 -9.11
CA VAL A 370 0.44 -4.10 -9.28
C VAL A 370 -0.41 -3.39 -10.32
N GLN A 371 -1.18 -2.40 -9.90
CA GLN A 371 -2.02 -1.63 -10.81
C GLN A 371 -1.18 -0.66 -11.63
N ALA A 372 -1.69 -0.27 -12.80
CA ALA A 372 -1.05 0.73 -13.66
C ALA A 372 -0.85 2.07 -12.95
N SER A 373 0.17 2.81 -13.33
CA SER A 373 0.47 4.17 -12.87
C SER A 373 0.07 5.26 -13.87
N SER A 374 -0.26 4.86 -15.09
CA SER A 374 -0.69 5.78 -16.15
C SER A 374 -1.75 5.15 -17.07
N PRO A 375 -2.51 5.94 -17.85
CA PRO A 375 -3.51 5.41 -18.78
C PRO A 375 -2.95 4.51 -19.88
N VAL A 376 -1.67 4.66 -20.22
CA VAL A 376 -1.02 3.89 -21.31
C VAL A 376 -0.30 2.65 -20.81
N GLU A 377 0.04 2.60 -19.53
CA GLU A 377 0.68 1.46 -18.88
C GLU A 377 -0.36 0.42 -18.46
N LEU A 378 -0.04 -0.86 -18.58
CA LEU A 378 -0.88 -1.92 -18.04
C LEU A 378 -0.39 -2.32 -16.65
N GLY A 379 -1.31 -2.54 -15.71
CA GLY A 379 -0.99 -3.23 -14.47
C GLY A 379 -0.50 -4.66 -14.77
N PHE A 380 0.25 -5.23 -13.84
CA PHE A 380 0.82 -6.57 -14.00
C PHE A 380 0.78 -7.37 -12.70
N VAL A 381 0.77 -8.68 -12.82
CA VAL A 381 0.93 -9.59 -11.70
C VAL A 381 2.39 -10.04 -11.67
N VAL A 382 3.10 -9.68 -10.61
CA VAL A 382 4.52 -10.05 -10.44
C VAL A 382 4.67 -11.56 -10.33
N GLY A 383 3.80 -12.18 -9.53
CA GLY A 383 3.70 -13.62 -9.33
C GLY A 383 2.59 -13.95 -8.34
N ALA A 384 2.34 -15.23 -8.15
CA ALA A 384 1.31 -15.75 -7.26
C ALA A 384 1.96 -16.67 -6.19
N PRO A 385 2.02 -16.26 -4.93
CA PRO A 385 2.52 -17.09 -3.85
C PRO A 385 1.53 -18.23 -3.53
N ASN A 386 2.04 -19.34 -2.99
CA ASN A 386 1.21 -20.40 -2.45
C ASN A 386 0.70 -20.04 -1.05
N LEU A 387 1.63 -19.67 -0.16
CA LEU A 387 1.33 -19.13 1.17
C LEU A 387 2.61 -18.57 1.79
N TYR A 388 2.58 -17.30 2.19
CA TYR A 388 3.65 -16.65 2.94
C TYR A 388 3.13 -16.12 4.28
N SER A 389 4.03 -15.80 5.21
CA SER A 389 3.68 -15.17 6.47
C SER A 389 4.16 -13.71 6.53
N ILE A 390 3.51 -12.92 7.38
CA ILE A 390 3.93 -11.56 7.73
C ILE A 390 4.53 -11.62 9.14
N PRO A 391 5.77 -11.13 9.34
CA PRO A 391 6.40 -11.09 10.66
C PRO A 391 5.87 -9.93 11.50
N LEU A 392 5.82 -10.08 12.82
CA LEU A 392 5.42 -9.03 13.75
C LEU A 392 6.24 -7.75 13.56
N ARG A 393 7.53 -7.90 13.30
CA ARG A 393 8.49 -6.82 13.07
C ARG A 393 8.11 -5.86 11.95
N SER A 394 7.28 -6.29 11.00
CA SER A 394 6.77 -5.40 9.94
C SER A 394 5.72 -4.40 10.42
N LEU A 395 5.21 -4.56 11.63
CA LEU A 395 4.26 -3.62 12.23
C LEU A 395 4.92 -2.63 13.20
N ILE A 396 6.20 -2.82 13.55
CA ILE A 396 6.93 -2.07 14.58
C ILE A 396 7.85 -1.06 13.89
N PRO A 397 7.57 0.26 13.98
CA PRO A 397 8.48 1.29 13.49
C PRO A 397 9.83 1.28 14.21
N LEU A 398 10.91 1.64 13.52
CA LEU A 398 12.24 1.72 14.13
C LEU A 398 12.35 2.80 15.21
N GLN A 399 11.57 3.89 15.09
CA GLN A 399 11.75 5.09 15.89
C GLN A 399 10.99 5.10 17.23
N HIS A 400 9.91 4.32 17.36
CA HIS A 400 9.01 4.44 18.53
C HIS A 400 8.82 3.12 19.25
N GLU A 401 8.99 3.14 20.57
CA GLU A 401 8.90 1.95 21.43
C GLU A 401 7.47 1.49 21.75
N ASN A 402 6.45 2.33 21.46
CA ASN A 402 5.05 2.09 21.81
C ASN A 402 4.06 2.36 20.68
N LEU A 403 4.53 2.35 19.43
CA LEU A 403 3.71 2.51 18.22
C LEU A 403 3.73 1.24 17.36
N LEU A 404 2.54 0.81 16.93
CA LEU A 404 2.34 -0.20 15.87
C LEU A 404 1.62 0.42 14.69
N VAL A 405 1.96 -0.02 13.48
CA VAL A 405 1.27 0.38 12.26
C VAL A 405 0.69 -0.86 11.58
N ALA A 406 -0.62 -0.87 11.37
CA ALA A 406 -1.34 -2.00 10.77
C ALA A 406 -1.90 -1.67 9.38
N GLY A 407 -2.23 -2.70 8.61
CA GLY A 407 -2.84 -2.55 7.29
C GLY A 407 -1.83 -2.30 6.17
N LYS A 408 -2.27 -1.59 5.11
CA LYS A 408 -1.51 -1.41 3.88
C LYS A 408 -0.25 -0.56 4.04
N ALA A 409 -0.19 0.27 5.07
CA ALA A 409 0.92 1.17 5.35
C ALA A 409 2.00 0.56 6.26
N ALA A 410 1.86 -0.68 6.70
CA ALA A 410 2.89 -1.42 7.41
C ALA A 410 4.20 -1.51 6.60
N SER A 411 5.26 -2.00 7.24
CA SER A 411 6.61 -2.04 6.64
C SER A 411 6.72 -3.09 5.53
N PHE A 412 6.27 -2.72 4.36
CA PHE A 412 6.27 -3.53 3.14
C PHE A 412 6.95 -2.77 2.01
N THR A 413 7.66 -3.48 1.12
CA THR A 413 8.00 -2.87 -0.17
C THR A 413 6.73 -2.71 -1.01
N SER A 414 6.69 -1.72 -1.90
CA SER A 414 5.55 -1.48 -2.79
C SER A 414 5.13 -2.74 -3.56
N LEU A 415 6.09 -3.52 -4.05
CA LEU A 415 5.77 -4.78 -4.73
C LEU A 415 5.18 -5.84 -3.78
N ALA A 416 5.70 -5.98 -2.56
CA ALA A 416 5.13 -6.89 -1.57
C ALA A 416 3.71 -6.46 -1.17
N ALA A 417 3.49 -5.16 -1.02
CA ALA A 417 2.18 -4.57 -0.76
C ALA A 417 1.15 -4.92 -1.86
N GLY A 418 1.59 -5.19 -3.10
CA GLY A 418 0.71 -5.72 -4.15
C GLY A 418 -0.10 -6.96 -3.72
N SER A 419 0.43 -7.76 -2.80
CA SER A 419 -0.27 -8.89 -2.15
C SER A 419 -0.73 -8.56 -0.73
N ALA A 420 0.14 -7.97 0.09
CA ALA A 420 -0.07 -7.82 1.53
C ALA A 420 -1.10 -6.74 1.92
N ARG A 421 -1.47 -5.83 1.00
CA ARG A 421 -2.41 -4.73 1.23
C ARG A 421 -3.90 -5.11 1.20
N VAL A 422 -4.25 -6.34 0.81
CA VAL A 422 -5.68 -6.71 0.73
C VAL A 422 -6.29 -6.76 2.12
N VAL A 423 -7.53 -6.27 2.24
CA VAL A 423 -8.16 -6.02 3.56
C VAL A 423 -8.21 -7.27 4.47
N PRO A 424 -8.44 -8.51 3.96
CA PRO A 424 -8.39 -9.70 4.82
C PRO A 424 -7.04 -9.89 5.52
N ILE A 425 -5.94 -9.57 4.85
CA ILE A 425 -4.58 -9.59 5.42
C ILE A 425 -4.43 -8.39 6.37
N GLY A 426 -4.89 -7.20 5.98
CA GLY A 426 -4.88 -6.02 6.82
C GLY A 426 -5.61 -6.22 8.15
N MET A 427 -6.81 -6.81 8.14
CA MET A 427 -7.53 -7.16 9.38
C MET A 427 -6.76 -8.16 10.25
N SER A 428 -6.01 -9.09 9.63
CA SER A 428 -5.16 -10.03 10.37
C SER A 428 -3.97 -9.32 11.02
N THR A 429 -3.34 -8.36 10.33
CA THR A 429 -2.27 -7.53 10.91
C THR A 429 -2.80 -6.59 11.99
N GLY A 430 -4.00 -6.03 11.81
CA GLY A 430 -4.70 -5.23 12.83
C GLY A 430 -4.96 -6.05 14.10
N GLN A 431 -5.54 -7.25 13.97
CA GLN A 431 -5.73 -8.16 15.10
C GLN A 431 -4.41 -8.43 15.82
N ALA A 432 -3.34 -8.67 15.07
CA ALA A 432 -2.02 -8.94 15.64
C ALA A 432 -1.45 -7.71 16.37
N ALA A 433 -1.65 -6.50 15.85
CA ALA A 433 -1.23 -5.28 16.51
C ALA A 433 -1.93 -5.10 17.88
N GLY A 434 -3.25 -5.34 17.95
CA GLY A 434 -3.99 -5.28 19.21
C GLY A 434 -3.48 -6.27 20.25
N VAL A 435 -3.21 -7.51 19.84
CA VAL A 435 -2.64 -8.55 20.73
C VAL A 435 -1.21 -8.19 21.14
N ALA A 436 -0.35 -7.73 20.21
CA ALA A 436 1.04 -7.38 20.50
C ALA A 436 1.13 -6.22 21.51
N ALA A 437 0.32 -5.16 21.32
CA ALA A 437 0.21 -4.05 22.27
C ALA A 437 -0.16 -4.55 23.67
N SER A 438 -1.11 -5.50 23.76
CA SER A 438 -1.58 -6.08 25.02
C SER A 438 -0.51 -6.93 25.70
N VAL A 439 0.24 -7.72 24.95
CA VAL A 439 1.37 -8.51 25.46
C VAL A 439 2.45 -7.60 25.98
N ALA A 440 2.87 -6.59 25.21
CA ALA A 440 3.90 -5.63 25.62
C ALA A 440 3.53 -4.90 26.92
N LEU A 441 2.27 -4.47 27.06
CA LEU A 441 1.77 -3.84 28.30
C LEU A 441 1.81 -4.78 29.49
N ARG A 442 1.35 -6.02 29.32
CA ARG A 442 1.28 -7.01 30.40
C ARG A 442 2.66 -7.42 30.88
N GLU A 443 3.61 -7.58 29.97
CA GLU A 443 4.99 -7.96 30.27
C GLU A 443 5.87 -6.73 30.66
N GLY A 444 5.38 -5.50 30.47
CA GLY A 444 6.10 -4.28 30.80
C GLY A 444 7.33 -4.02 29.93
N VAL A 445 7.25 -4.40 28.64
CA VAL A 445 8.36 -4.30 27.66
C VAL A 445 8.02 -3.36 26.52
N SER A 446 9.04 -2.88 25.78
CA SER A 446 8.84 -2.15 24.54
C SER A 446 8.35 -3.07 23.43
N LEU A 447 7.78 -2.50 22.36
CA LEU A 447 7.36 -3.28 21.19
C LEU A 447 8.56 -3.93 20.47
N GLN A 448 9.74 -3.29 20.48
CA GLN A 448 10.97 -3.88 19.90
C GLN A 448 11.38 -5.16 20.65
N ALA A 449 11.16 -5.23 21.96
CA ALA A 449 11.41 -6.46 22.71
C ALA A 449 10.51 -7.62 22.27
N CYS A 450 9.33 -7.32 21.67
CA CYS A 450 8.46 -8.34 21.10
C CYS A 450 9.10 -9.13 19.92
N ASN A 451 10.28 -8.73 19.45
CA ASN A 451 11.11 -9.50 18.51
C ASN A 451 11.79 -10.72 19.15
N GLU A 452 11.87 -10.76 20.47
CA GLU A 452 12.41 -11.90 21.21
C GLU A 452 11.42 -13.07 21.26
N ALA A 453 11.96 -14.30 21.22
CA ALA A 453 11.15 -15.50 21.08
C ALA A 453 10.09 -15.67 22.18
N GLU A 454 10.40 -15.26 23.39
CA GLU A 454 9.48 -15.31 24.52
C GLU A 454 8.19 -14.51 24.23
N TYR A 455 8.34 -13.28 23.76
CA TYR A 455 7.21 -12.37 23.56
C TYR A 455 6.44 -12.63 22.27
N TYR A 456 7.11 -12.84 21.12
CA TYR A 456 6.33 -13.15 19.92
C TYR A 456 5.59 -14.50 20.00
N GLN A 457 6.11 -15.47 20.78
CA GLN A 457 5.39 -16.71 21.02
C GLN A 457 4.15 -16.49 21.92
N ALA A 458 4.25 -15.55 22.89
CA ALA A 458 3.09 -15.14 23.67
C ALA A 458 2.02 -14.46 22.78
N VAL A 459 2.43 -13.57 21.87
CA VAL A 459 1.53 -12.98 20.86
C VAL A 459 0.87 -14.07 20.02
N GLN A 460 1.64 -15.03 19.49
CA GLN A 460 1.11 -16.14 18.69
C GLN A 460 0.15 -17.03 19.46
N ALA A 461 0.44 -17.28 20.74
CA ALA A 461 -0.42 -18.08 21.62
C ALA A 461 -1.78 -17.40 21.82
N GLU A 462 -1.78 -16.10 22.07
CA GLU A 462 -3.00 -15.34 22.28
C GLU A 462 -3.80 -15.16 20.97
N LEU A 463 -3.12 -14.91 19.84
CA LEU A 463 -3.76 -14.92 18.51
C LEU A 463 -4.49 -16.24 18.22
N LYS A 464 -3.89 -17.40 18.60
CA LYS A 464 -4.55 -18.71 18.48
C LYS A 464 -5.80 -18.82 19.36
N GLN A 465 -5.76 -18.27 20.58
CA GLN A 465 -6.94 -18.21 21.48
C GLN A 465 -8.04 -17.33 20.88
N GLN A 466 -7.67 -16.26 20.15
CA GLN A 466 -8.60 -15.41 19.42
C GLN A 466 -8.98 -15.96 18.01
N GLY A 467 -8.71 -17.24 17.73
CA GLY A 467 -9.17 -17.94 16.54
C GLY A 467 -8.30 -17.78 15.30
N VAL A 468 -7.09 -17.24 15.41
CA VAL A 468 -6.15 -17.19 14.29
C VAL A 468 -5.54 -18.58 14.05
N ARG A 469 -5.67 -19.05 12.80
CA ARG A 469 -5.02 -20.29 12.36
C ARG A 469 -3.60 -20.00 11.93
N PHE A 470 -2.67 -20.79 12.47
CA PHE A 470 -1.26 -20.74 12.08
C PHE A 470 -0.90 -21.84 11.12
N PHE A 471 0.01 -21.52 10.22
CA PHE A 471 0.53 -22.44 9.21
C PHE A 471 2.04 -22.57 9.39
N SER A 472 2.58 -23.73 9.07
CA SER A 472 4.01 -24.04 9.12
C SER A 472 4.34 -25.03 8.01
N GLY A 473 5.59 -25.01 7.56
CA GLY A 473 6.09 -25.87 6.51
C GLY A 473 6.74 -25.09 5.38
N ASP A 474 7.23 -25.82 4.40
CA ASP A 474 7.79 -25.28 3.16
C ASP A 474 6.69 -25.33 2.08
N TYR A 475 6.39 -24.19 1.51
CA TYR A 475 5.38 -24.05 0.45
C TYR A 475 6.02 -23.87 -0.93
N GLY A 476 7.35 -24.09 -1.05
CA GLY A 476 8.12 -23.96 -2.26
C GLY A 476 8.35 -22.50 -2.66
N SER A 477 8.98 -22.29 -3.79
CA SER A 477 9.26 -20.95 -4.35
C SER A 477 8.49 -20.77 -5.66
N ALA A 478 7.98 -19.56 -5.89
CA ALA A 478 7.45 -19.16 -7.19
C ALA A 478 8.55 -18.96 -8.25
N TYR A 479 9.79 -18.79 -7.81
CA TYR A 479 10.93 -18.67 -8.73
C TYR A 479 11.35 -20.03 -9.29
N PRO A 480 11.75 -20.11 -10.59
CA PRO A 480 12.27 -21.34 -11.16
C PRO A 480 13.66 -21.68 -10.60
N GLU A 481 13.99 -22.96 -10.55
CA GLU A 481 15.36 -23.43 -10.34
C GLU A 481 16.15 -23.26 -11.66
N HIS A 482 16.95 -22.19 -11.75
CA HIS A 482 17.70 -21.86 -12.96
C HIS A 482 18.98 -21.08 -12.62
N PRO A 483 20.12 -21.25 -13.35
CA PRO A 483 21.36 -20.50 -13.08
C PRO A 483 21.20 -18.97 -13.06
N HIS A 484 20.23 -18.42 -13.82
CA HIS A 484 19.93 -17.00 -13.87
C HIS A 484 18.83 -16.53 -12.90
N THR A 485 18.42 -17.36 -11.94
CA THR A 485 17.42 -16.95 -10.93
C THR A 485 17.88 -15.77 -10.07
N PRO A 486 19.19 -15.63 -9.69
CA PRO A 486 19.63 -14.42 -8.98
C PRO A 486 19.40 -13.13 -9.78
N ALA A 487 19.72 -13.13 -11.08
CA ALA A 487 19.44 -11.98 -11.95
C ALA A 487 17.93 -11.75 -12.13
N LEU A 488 17.13 -12.80 -12.26
CA LEU A 488 15.67 -12.69 -12.29
C LEU A 488 15.14 -12.01 -11.04
N LYS A 489 15.60 -12.38 -9.86
CA LYS A 489 15.19 -11.77 -8.58
C LYS A 489 15.47 -10.26 -8.60
N ARG A 490 16.68 -9.86 -9.01
CA ARG A 490 17.01 -8.43 -9.13
C ARG A 490 16.09 -7.70 -10.11
N MET A 491 15.76 -8.32 -11.25
CA MET A 491 14.80 -7.75 -12.21
C MET A 491 13.38 -7.66 -11.64
N VAL A 492 12.96 -8.64 -10.85
CA VAL A 492 11.65 -8.60 -10.15
C VAL A 492 11.64 -7.49 -9.10
N GLU A 493 12.68 -7.37 -8.29
CA GLU A 493 12.82 -6.32 -7.27
C GLU A 493 12.73 -4.91 -7.88
N LEU A 494 13.30 -4.73 -9.06
CA LEU A 494 13.18 -3.49 -9.84
C LEU A 494 11.85 -3.38 -10.61
N GLY A 495 10.90 -4.32 -10.45
CA GLY A 495 9.65 -4.35 -11.19
C GLY A 495 9.80 -4.52 -12.71
N LEU A 496 10.94 -5.05 -13.18
CA LEU A 496 11.29 -5.22 -14.60
C LEU A 496 10.96 -6.61 -15.14
N ALA A 497 10.59 -7.55 -14.27
CA ALA A 497 10.18 -8.90 -14.63
C ALA A 497 8.95 -9.32 -13.82
N ALA A 498 8.06 -10.09 -14.48
CA ALA A 498 6.86 -10.63 -13.87
C ALA A 498 6.54 -12.01 -14.42
N GLY A 499 6.05 -12.91 -13.57
CA GLY A 499 5.67 -14.29 -13.90
C GLY A 499 4.17 -14.50 -14.12
N GLY A 500 3.34 -13.49 -13.83
CA GLY A 500 1.89 -13.58 -13.91
C GLY A 500 1.29 -14.53 -12.88
N TYR A 501 0.02 -14.84 -13.02
CA TYR A 501 -0.71 -15.74 -12.12
C TYR A 501 -0.18 -17.18 -12.05
N SER A 502 0.60 -17.60 -13.02
CA SER A 502 1.16 -18.96 -13.14
C SER A 502 2.67 -19.03 -12.93
N ASN A 503 3.29 -17.96 -12.45
CA ASN A 503 4.72 -17.86 -12.16
C ASN A 503 5.60 -18.25 -13.35
N GLN A 504 5.20 -17.85 -14.55
CA GLN A 504 5.95 -18.17 -15.76
C GLN A 504 7.07 -17.15 -15.98
N PHE A 505 8.28 -17.53 -15.59
CA PHE A 505 9.50 -16.78 -15.84
C PHE A 505 10.34 -17.50 -16.94
N PRO A 506 10.14 -17.18 -18.22
CA PRO A 506 10.70 -17.97 -19.32
C PRO A 506 12.18 -17.64 -19.58
N LEU A 507 13.07 -17.93 -18.62
CA LEU A 507 14.51 -17.60 -18.67
C LEU A 507 15.26 -18.25 -19.84
N ALA A 508 14.80 -19.40 -20.31
CA ALA A 508 15.40 -20.10 -21.45
C ALA A 508 14.93 -19.56 -22.81
N SER A 509 13.89 -18.72 -22.85
CA SER A 509 13.40 -18.13 -24.10
C SER A 509 14.28 -16.97 -24.57
N THR A 510 14.31 -16.72 -25.87
CA THR A 510 14.93 -15.51 -26.44
C THR A 510 14.09 -14.27 -26.15
N LEU A 511 14.71 -13.10 -26.21
CA LEU A 511 14.08 -11.79 -26.08
C LEU A 511 13.85 -11.18 -27.46
N ARG A 512 12.85 -10.31 -27.57
CA ARG A 512 12.74 -9.36 -28.68
C ARG A 512 13.57 -8.11 -28.35
N GLU A 513 14.10 -7.47 -29.38
CA GLU A 513 14.88 -6.24 -29.24
C GLU A 513 14.10 -5.15 -28.48
N ARG A 514 12.83 -4.92 -28.83
CA ARG A 514 11.98 -3.96 -28.13
C ARG A 514 11.77 -4.27 -26.64
N ASP A 515 11.67 -5.56 -26.27
CA ASP A 515 11.45 -5.96 -24.88
C ASP A 515 12.73 -5.72 -24.08
N PHE A 516 13.90 -6.00 -24.65
CA PHE A 516 15.19 -5.69 -24.06
C PHE A 516 15.36 -4.19 -23.81
N VAL A 517 15.11 -3.39 -24.84
CA VAL A 517 15.22 -1.93 -24.76
C VAL A 517 14.23 -1.34 -23.76
N GLY A 518 13.02 -1.90 -23.67
CA GLY A 518 12.04 -1.53 -22.66
C GLY A 518 12.58 -1.75 -21.24
N VAL A 519 13.17 -2.91 -20.98
CA VAL A 519 13.80 -3.23 -19.69
C VAL A 519 14.97 -2.28 -19.39
N VAL A 520 15.83 -2.00 -20.38
CA VAL A 520 16.95 -1.04 -20.23
C VAL A 520 16.43 0.35 -19.91
N ALA A 521 15.51 0.87 -20.72
CA ALA A 521 14.98 2.22 -20.57
C ALA A 521 14.26 2.44 -19.23
N THR A 522 13.48 1.46 -18.77
CA THR A 522 12.82 1.52 -17.47
C THR A 522 13.83 1.32 -16.34
N GLY A 523 14.78 0.38 -16.50
CA GLY A 523 15.79 0.09 -15.50
C GLY A 523 16.65 1.30 -15.16
N ILE A 524 17.16 2.04 -16.14
CA ILE A 524 17.95 3.25 -15.89
C ILE A 524 17.16 4.34 -15.17
N GLN A 525 15.86 4.47 -15.42
CA GLN A 525 15.00 5.42 -14.70
C GLN A 525 14.82 5.03 -13.23
N ARG A 526 14.89 3.72 -12.90
CA ARG A 526 14.70 3.21 -11.55
C ARG A 526 15.98 3.17 -10.72
N ILE A 527 17.13 3.04 -11.37
CA ILE A 527 18.41 2.98 -10.66
C ILE A 527 19.12 4.34 -10.56
N LEU A 528 18.78 5.31 -11.40
CA LEU A 528 19.37 6.64 -11.50
C LEU A 528 18.28 7.72 -11.38
N PRO A 529 18.50 8.82 -10.68
CA PRO A 529 19.31 9.02 -9.48
C PRO A 529 18.54 8.58 -8.23
N ARG A 530 19.24 8.05 -7.24
CA ARG A 530 18.66 7.91 -5.89
C ARG A 530 18.76 9.25 -5.17
N PRO A 531 17.69 9.81 -4.59
CA PRO A 531 17.85 10.87 -3.62
C PRO A 531 18.65 10.28 -2.45
N ASN A 532 19.79 10.87 -2.15
CA ASN A 532 20.61 10.49 -1.02
C ASN A 532 19.96 11.03 0.26
N THR A 533 18.87 10.42 0.71
CA THR A 533 18.20 10.78 1.97
C THR A 533 18.99 10.34 3.21
N ALA A 534 20.03 9.53 3.03
CA ALA A 534 20.88 9.05 4.14
C ALA A 534 22.19 9.85 4.32
N GLN A 535 22.62 10.68 3.37
CA GLN A 535 23.88 11.44 3.49
C GLN A 535 23.73 12.85 4.07
N ALA A 536 22.53 13.29 4.40
CA ALA A 536 22.35 14.55 5.12
C ALA A 536 22.71 14.47 6.61
N SER A 537 23.01 13.29 7.15
CA SER A 537 23.30 13.08 8.59
C SER A 537 24.72 12.64 8.94
N ASP A 538 25.60 12.26 7.98
CA ASP A 538 26.87 11.57 8.32
C ASP A 538 28.17 12.18 7.77
N GLU A 539 28.17 13.35 7.17
CA GLU A 539 29.44 14.05 6.90
C GLU A 539 29.71 15.17 7.93
N GLU A 540 30.63 14.83 8.84
CA GLU A 540 31.49 15.69 9.66
C GLU A 540 30.95 17.08 10.08
N GLY A 541 30.51 17.23 11.35
CA GLY A 541 30.74 18.44 12.19
C GLY A 541 30.58 19.84 11.58
N GLY A 542 29.95 19.99 10.43
CA GLY A 542 29.67 21.26 9.76
C GLY A 542 28.17 21.56 9.78
N GLN A 543 27.82 22.79 10.16
CA GLN A 543 26.47 23.30 10.14
C GLN A 543 25.77 22.90 8.82
N ALA A 544 24.87 21.93 8.88
CA ALA A 544 24.02 21.56 7.75
C ALA A 544 23.31 22.83 7.26
N ALA A 545 23.35 23.07 5.95
CA ALA A 545 22.60 24.15 5.32
C ALA A 545 21.11 23.88 5.47
N THR A 546 20.51 24.43 6.52
CA THR A 546 19.08 24.32 6.86
C THR A 546 18.26 25.46 6.25
N SER A 547 18.70 26.04 5.13
CA SER A 547 17.89 27.05 4.45
C SER A 547 16.98 26.38 3.42
N ASP A 548 15.70 26.73 3.44
CA ASP A 548 14.68 26.34 2.44
C ASP A 548 15.17 26.50 1.00
N GLU A 549 16.09 27.43 0.77
CA GLU A 549 16.70 27.73 -0.51
C GLU A 549 17.66 26.62 -0.98
N ALA A 550 18.48 26.06 -0.08
CA ALA A 550 19.41 24.96 -0.38
C ALA A 550 18.66 23.64 -0.65
N ILE A 551 17.59 23.38 0.11
CA ILE A 551 16.70 22.22 -0.13
C ILE A 551 15.98 22.39 -1.48
N GLY A 552 15.48 23.59 -1.77
CA GLY A 552 14.83 23.92 -3.05
C GLY A 552 15.76 23.79 -4.25
N GLU A 553 17.05 24.14 -4.12
CA GLU A 553 18.06 23.97 -5.18
C GLU A 553 18.39 22.48 -5.40
N HIS A 554 18.56 21.72 -4.32
CA HIS A 554 18.80 20.28 -4.40
C HIS A 554 17.64 19.54 -5.07
N MET A 555 16.40 19.85 -4.70
CA MET A 555 15.20 19.27 -5.31
C MET A 555 15.07 19.63 -6.79
N ARG A 556 15.39 20.86 -7.18
CA ARG A 556 15.43 21.27 -8.60
C ARG A 556 16.47 20.48 -9.38
N ALA A 557 17.69 20.36 -8.87
CA ALA A 557 18.75 19.58 -9.51
C ALA A 557 18.37 18.11 -9.70
N LEU A 558 17.71 17.49 -8.71
CA LEU A 558 17.18 16.13 -8.82
C LEU A 558 16.08 16.02 -9.90
N GLN A 559 15.18 16.99 -9.98
CA GLN A 559 14.14 17.00 -11.01
C GLN A 559 14.72 17.16 -12.43
N GLU A 560 15.72 18.02 -12.58
CA GLU A 560 16.43 18.21 -13.86
C GLU A 560 17.17 16.92 -14.29
N GLU A 561 17.85 16.24 -13.37
CA GLU A 561 18.54 14.98 -13.69
C GLU A 561 17.55 13.87 -14.01
N ARG A 562 16.43 13.76 -13.28
CA ARG A 562 15.35 12.82 -13.64
C ARG A 562 14.78 13.08 -15.04
N ALA A 563 14.56 14.35 -15.38
CA ALA A 563 14.09 14.72 -16.72
C ALA A 563 15.11 14.34 -17.81
N ARG A 564 16.41 14.54 -17.54
CA ARG A 564 17.51 14.12 -18.41
C ARG A 564 17.52 12.61 -18.61
N ILE A 565 17.44 11.82 -17.52
CA ILE A 565 17.40 10.34 -17.58
C ILE A 565 16.17 9.85 -18.38
N LYS A 566 14.99 10.45 -18.19
CA LYS A 566 13.79 10.14 -18.98
C LYS A 566 14.01 10.40 -20.47
N GLN A 567 14.68 11.50 -20.83
CA GLN A 567 14.98 11.80 -22.22
C GLN A 567 15.97 10.78 -22.81
N ILE A 568 16.99 10.37 -22.06
CA ILE A 568 17.93 9.31 -22.48
C ILE A 568 17.18 7.98 -22.67
N ALA A 569 16.35 7.59 -21.70
CA ALA A 569 15.52 6.38 -21.77
C ALA A 569 14.65 6.37 -23.04
N SER A 570 14.02 7.49 -23.37
CA SER A 570 13.21 7.64 -24.58
C SER A 570 14.03 7.46 -25.86
N ARG A 571 15.26 8.01 -25.89
CA ARG A 571 16.17 7.84 -27.05
C ARG A 571 16.66 6.40 -27.20
N VAL A 572 17.01 5.74 -26.09
CA VAL A 572 17.40 4.33 -26.07
C VAL A 572 16.23 3.45 -26.56
N TYR A 573 15.02 3.73 -26.06
CA TYR A 573 13.83 3.01 -26.51
C TYR A 573 13.58 3.19 -28.02
N ALA A 574 13.68 4.42 -28.52
CA ALA A 574 13.52 4.72 -29.94
C ALA A 574 14.58 4.03 -30.82
N ALA A 575 15.83 3.95 -30.37
CA ALA A 575 16.92 3.31 -31.09
C ALA A 575 16.74 1.79 -31.28
N GLY A 576 16.04 1.14 -30.33
CA GLY A 576 15.85 -0.31 -30.31
C GLY A 576 14.43 -0.79 -30.56
N PHE A 577 13.50 0.07 -31.00
CA PHE A 577 12.10 -0.32 -31.21
C PHE A 577 11.94 -1.22 -32.44
N ASN A 578 12.30 -2.51 -32.27
CA ASN A 578 12.16 -3.53 -33.30
C ASN A 578 11.52 -4.80 -32.72
N ILE A 579 10.73 -5.50 -33.55
CA ILE A 579 10.08 -6.76 -33.16
C ILE A 579 10.96 -7.99 -33.41
N ARG A 580 12.18 -7.80 -33.93
CA ARG A 580 13.14 -8.89 -34.21
C ARG A 580 13.58 -9.55 -32.91
N THR A 581 14.04 -10.79 -32.99
CA THR A 581 14.76 -11.45 -31.90
C THR A 581 16.08 -10.71 -31.66
N LEU A 582 16.40 -10.45 -30.39
CA LEU A 582 17.63 -9.77 -29.98
C LEU A 582 18.84 -10.63 -30.34
N GLU A 583 19.87 -10.03 -30.92
CA GLU A 583 21.21 -10.61 -31.09
C GLU A 583 22.18 -10.01 -30.08
N TRP A 584 23.23 -10.74 -29.72
CA TRP A 584 24.27 -10.26 -28.80
C TRP A 584 24.96 -8.99 -29.33
N SER A 585 25.31 -8.96 -30.63
CA SER A 585 25.88 -7.77 -31.25
C SER A 585 24.98 -6.54 -31.13
N ARG A 586 23.68 -6.76 -31.24
CA ARG A 586 22.71 -5.67 -31.11
C ARG A 586 22.51 -5.23 -29.64
N ALA A 587 22.53 -6.16 -28.70
CA ALA A 587 22.52 -5.84 -27.26
C ALA A 587 23.71 -4.97 -26.89
N THR A 588 24.93 -5.36 -27.35
CA THR A 588 26.16 -4.60 -27.14
C THR A 588 26.09 -3.20 -27.76
N GLU A 589 25.60 -3.08 -28.99
CA GLU A 589 25.42 -1.79 -29.67
C GLU A 589 24.48 -0.86 -28.90
N LEU A 590 23.34 -1.36 -28.46
CA LEU A 590 22.33 -0.60 -27.70
C LEU A 590 22.86 -0.14 -26.33
N LEU A 591 23.59 -0.99 -25.61
CA LEU A 591 24.21 -0.62 -24.34
C LEU A 591 25.37 0.34 -24.51
N THR A 592 26.18 0.20 -25.55
CA THR A 592 27.24 1.15 -25.92
C THR A 592 26.63 2.53 -26.23
N PHE A 593 25.51 2.56 -26.96
CA PHE A 593 24.76 3.80 -27.18
C PHE A 593 24.29 4.42 -25.86
N LEU A 594 23.70 3.61 -24.96
CA LEU A 594 23.30 4.05 -23.63
C LEU A 594 24.46 4.67 -22.84
N PHE A 595 25.62 4.01 -22.77
CA PHE A 595 26.77 4.51 -22.00
C PHE A 595 27.28 5.85 -22.55
N ARG A 596 27.25 6.03 -23.86
CA ARG A 596 27.59 7.32 -24.49
C ARG A 596 26.59 8.43 -24.09
N GLU A 597 25.31 8.12 -24.13
CA GLU A 597 24.25 9.07 -23.75
C GLU A 597 24.31 9.46 -22.26
N LEU A 598 24.70 8.53 -21.40
CA LEU A 598 24.90 8.77 -19.97
C LEU A 598 26.24 9.47 -19.64
N GLY A 599 27.14 9.62 -20.62
CA GLY A 599 28.48 10.20 -20.40
C GLY A 599 29.46 9.24 -19.71
N LYS A 600 29.22 7.92 -19.81
CA LYS A 600 30.06 6.85 -19.26
C LYS A 600 30.64 5.96 -20.40
N PRO A 601 31.28 6.51 -21.45
CA PRO A 601 31.75 5.73 -22.61
C PRO A 601 32.82 4.69 -22.26
N GLU A 602 33.53 4.84 -21.15
CA GLU A 602 34.52 3.90 -20.63
C GLU A 602 33.93 2.52 -20.31
N LEU A 603 32.64 2.43 -19.99
CA LEU A 603 31.95 1.16 -19.76
C LEU A 603 31.79 0.34 -21.04
N SER A 604 32.01 0.94 -22.22
CA SER A 604 31.89 0.23 -23.50
C SER A 604 32.99 -0.79 -23.70
N GLU A 605 34.20 -0.56 -23.20
CA GLU A 605 35.33 -1.52 -23.29
C GLU A 605 35.03 -2.75 -22.43
N TRP A 606 34.61 -2.56 -21.19
CA TRP A 606 34.17 -3.66 -20.33
C TRP A 606 33.01 -4.46 -20.94
N LEU A 607 32.01 -3.78 -21.52
CA LEU A 607 30.88 -4.44 -22.16
C LEU A 607 31.34 -5.30 -23.34
N TYR A 608 32.27 -4.80 -24.14
CA TYR A 608 32.84 -5.53 -25.27
C TYR A 608 33.53 -6.82 -24.81
N GLU A 609 34.40 -6.74 -23.79
CA GLU A 609 35.05 -7.93 -23.20
C GLU A 609 34.04 -8.97 -22.70
N LYS A 610 32.90 -8.54 -22.16
CA LYS A 610 31.83 -9.43 -21.70
C LYS A 610 31.05 -10.10 -22.81
N THR A 611 30.99 -9.50 -23.99
CA THR A 611 30.10 -9.93 -25.08
C THR A 611 30.83 -10.36 -26.34
N GLU A 612 32.15 -10.16 -26.50
CA GLU A 612 32.90 -10.42 -27.71
C GLU A 612 32.84 -11.88 -28.19
N ASP A 613 32.86 -12.84 -27.26
CA ASP A 613 32.75 -14.27 -27.56
C ASP A 613 31.31 -14.78 -27.66
N GLN A 614 30.32 -13.92 -27.42
CA GLN A 614 28.92 -14.30 -27.46
C GLN A 614 28.36 -14.23 -28.89
N VAL A 615 27.78 -15.33 -29.38
CA VAL A 615 27.24 -15.45 -30.72
C VAL A 615 25.76 -15.82 -30.68
N GLY A 616 24.99 -15.29 -31.63
CA GLY A 616 23.58 -15.61 -31.78
C GLY A 616 22.65 -14.80 -30.88
N HIS A 617 21.62 -15.45 -30.38
CA HIS A 617 20.54 -14.79 -29.60
C HIS A 617 20.65 -15.10 -28.12
N PRO A 618 20.80 -14.07 -27.25
CA PRO A 618 20.78 -14.32 -25.82
C PRO A 618 19.41 -14.87 -25.37
N THR A 619 19.45 -15.79 -24.43
CA THR A 619 18.24 -16.13 -23.68
C THR A 619 17.86 -14.96 -22.77
N ARG A 620 16.61 -14.92 -22.32
CA ARG A 620 16.12 -13.93 -21.36
C ARG A 620 16.96 -13.92 -20.07
N GLY A 621 17.34 -15.11 -19.58
CA GLY A 621 18.18 -15.23 -18.39
C GLY A 621 19.57 -14.63 -18.59
N GLN A 622 20.21 -14.89 -19.72
CA GLN A 622 21.53 -14.31 -20.06
C GLN A 622 21.43 -12.78 -20.19
N ALA A 623 20.39 -12.26 -20.87
CA ALA A 623 20.19 -10.83 -20.99
C ALA A 623 19.95 -10.16 -19.61
N TYR A 624 19.20 -10.79 -18.72
CA TYR A 624 19.01 -10.30 -17.36
C TYR A 624 20.30 -10.28 -16.55
N SER A 625 21.13 -11.32 -16.65
CA SER A 625 22.43 -11.34 -15.98
C SER A 625 23.35 -10.22 -16.45
N LEU A 626 23.42 -9.97 -17.76
CA LEU A 626 24.16 -8.83 -18.31
C LEU A 626 23.62 -7.50 -17.79
N LEU A 627 22.29 -7.31 -17.81
CA LEU A 627 21.68 -6.05 -17.38
C LEU A 627 21.87 -5.78 -15.89
N VAL A 628 21.87 -6.79 -15.03
CA VAL A 628 22.19 -6.61 -13.60
C VAL A 628 23.60 -6.07 -13.45
N GLU A 629 24.61 -6.67 -14.11
CA GLU A 629 25.99 -6.16 -14.08
C GLU A 629 26.10 -4.74 -14.64
N VAL A 630 25.36 -4.41 -15.71
CA VAL A 630 25.28 -3.04 -16.26
C VAL A 630 24.71 -2.07 -15.24
N PHE A 631 23.61 -2.42 -14.59
CA PHE A 631 22.95 -1.55 -13.62
C PHE A 631 23.82 -1.31 -12.38
N GLU A 632 24.51 -2.33 -11.88
CA GLU A 632 25.47 -2.20 -10.78
C GLU A 632 26.58 -1.20 -11.14
N ARG A 633 27.21 -1.34 -12.30
CA ARG A 633 28.26 -0.43 -12.76
C ARG A 633 27.79 0.99 -13.06
N LEU A 634 26.55 1.18 -13.41
CA LEU A 634 25.99 2.53 -13.58
C LEU A 634 25.77 3.25 -12.25
N GLN A 635 25.63 2.49 -11.15
CA GLN A 635 25.48 3.02 -9.80
C GLN A 635 26.83 3.30 -9.10
N GLU A 636 27.94 2.68 -9.56
CA GLU A 636 29.32 3.01 -9.19
C GLU A 636 29.76 4.34 -9.87
#